data_0a108e58d56b93ef532831aef71ed403
#
_entry.id   0a108e58d56b93ef532831aef71ed403
#
_cell.length_a   1.000
_cell.length_b   1.000
_cell.length_c   1.000
_cell.angle_alpha   90.00
_cell.angle_beta   90.00
_cell.angle_gamma   90.00
#
_symmetry.space_group_name_H-M   'P 1'
#
loop_
_entity.id
_entity.type
_entity.pdbx_description
1 polymer ?
#
loop_
_entity_poly.entity_id
_entity_poly.type
_entity_poly.pdbx_seq_one_letter_code
_entity_poly.pdbx_strand_id
1 'polypeptide(L)'
;MLSAELENCLNKAFQPARDGRHEFLTVEHLLASILETAAVKDVLRTCGADVASLTKDLLDHIEQSTPRLPEGDDREVQPTLGFQRVLQRAVFHVQSSGRKEVAVTNVLVAIFSEKQSHAVFLLSRQDVSRLDVVNYISHGMSKGDDAKAGSKEETPVAAAAAAEGESASALEKYATNLNTLAEEGKIDPLIGRELEVERTIEILCRRRKNNPLYVGEAGVGKTAIAEGLARRIVEGQVPEVLTGCTIYSLDLGSLIAGTKYRGDFEKRLKSVLAEIKKQPGAVLFIDEIHTVIGAGAASGGVMDASNLIKPVLSNGELRCIGSTTYQEYRGIFEKDHALARRFQKIDVVEPSVAETIEILKGLRSRFEEHHRVKYTDEALKAAAELSARHINERHLPDKAIDVVDEAGARLRVKGLTDQAATVDVEQIEDVVARIARIPPKTVSSNDKEVLRNLERNLKLVIYGQDKAVETLTDAIKMSRSGLGDERKPVGSFLFAGPTGVGKTEVTRQLAIALGIEFLRFDMSEYMERHTVSRLIGAPPGYVGFDQGGLLTEAIAKHPHAVLLLDEIEKAHPDVFNLLLQVMDHGTLTDNNGRKADFRHVIIVMTTNAGAADMARTPIGFTPGDNTTDGMEAIKKLFTPEFRNRLDAVIQFGGLDERTIERVVEKLLVEIETQLEGKRVSLQLDDASRRWIAKTGYDPKMGARPMARVIQEHIKRPLAEELLFGKLVDGGLVRVSVKADDSGLDLECVSVPSEEPVTA
;
A
#
# COMPACT_ATOMS: atom_id res chain seq x y z
N MET A 1 8.22 -3.45 -11.16
CA MET A 1 7.51 -3.84 -12.40
C MET A 1 8.24 -3.26 -13.59
N LEU A 2 8.19 -3.91 -14.74
CA LEU A 2 8.67 -3.30 -15.98
C LEU A 2 7.67 -2.21 -16.40
N SER A 3 8.14 -1.07 -16.90
CA SER A 3 7.23 -0.06 -17.46
C SER A 3 6.58 -0.57 -18.75
N ALA A 4 5.39 -0.09 -19.08
CA ALA A 4 4.69 -0.48 -20.31
C ALA A 4 5.53 -0.19 -21.57
N GLU A 5 6.31 0.88 -21.54
CA GLU A 5 7.24 1.24 -22.61
C GLU A 5 8.36 0.21 -22.74
N LEU A 6 8.93 -0.26 -21.63
CA LEU A 6 9.96 -1.30 -21.62
C LEU A 6 9.42 -2.65 -22.09
N GLU A 7 8.21 -3.03 -21.66
CA GLU A 7 7.57 -4.26 -22.15
C GLU A 7 7.36 -4.23 -23.67
N ASN A 8 6.95 -3.10 -24.19
CA ASN A 8 6.81 -2.90 -25.63
C ASN A 8 8.16 -3.02 -26.37
N CYS A 9 9.23 -2.45 -25.79
CA CYS A 9 10.60 -2.59 -26.35
C CYS A 9 11.07 -4.04 -26.33
N LEU A 10 10.80 -4.78 -25.25
CA LEU A 10 11.16 -6.20 -25.18
C LEU A 10 10.44 -7.01 -26.25
N ASN A 11 9.15 -6.80 -26.42
CA ASN A 11 8.37 -7.46 -27.48
C ASN A 11 8.92 -7.11 -28.88
N LYS A 12 9.27 -5.85 -29.09
CA LYS A 12 9.90 -5.39 -30.34
C LYS A 12 11.32 -5.95 -30.55
N ALA A 13 12.08 -6.28 -29.50
CA ALA A 13 13.38 -6.92 -29.64
C ALA A 13 13.26 -8.39 -30.13
N PHE A 14 12.20 -9.10 -29.71
CA PHE A 14 11.95 -10.47 -30.11
C PHE A 14 11.53 -10.60 -31.59
N GLN A 15 10.76 -9.64 -32.11
CA GLN A 15 10.18 -9.73 -33.44
C GLN A 15 11.23 -9.74 -34.56
N PRO A 16 12.20 -8.79 -34.66
CA PRO A 16 13.25 -8.83 -35.66
C PRO A 16 14.17 -10.05 -35.54
N ALA A 17 14.44 -10.50 -34.30
CA ALA A 17 15.23 -11.70 -34.07
C ALA A 17 14.54 -12.96 -34.59
N ARG A 18 13.22 -13.03 -34.48
CA ARG A 18 12.37 -14.11 -35.01
C ARG A 18 12.29 -14.05 -36.53
N ASP A 19 12.04 -12.86 -37.08
CA ASP A 19 11.93 -12.64 -38.52
C ASP A 19 13.27 -12.90 -39.24
N GLY A 20 14.40 -12.52 -38.59
CA GLY A 20 15.77 -12.78 -39.05
C GLY A 20 16.25 -14.21 -38.77
N ARG A 21 15.41 -15.07 -38.14
CA ARG A 21 15.74 -16.45 -37.75
C ARG A 21 17.02 -16.55 -36.90
N HIS A 22 17.27 -15.58 -36.03
CA HIS A 22 18.41 -15.59 -35.12
C HIS A 22 18.21 -16.66 -34.04
N GLU A 23 19.28 -17.40 -33.73
CA GLU A 23 19.25 -18.42 -32.67
C GLU A 23 19.18 -17.79 -31.28
N PHE A 24 19.82 -16.62 -31.11
CA PHE A 24 19.95 -15.95 -29.82
C PHE A 24 19.45 -14.49 -29.86
N LEU A 25 18.81 -14.08 -28.75
CA LEU A 25 18.49 -12.69 -28.45
C LEU A 25 19.63 -12.09 -27.61
N THR A 26 20.38 -11.14 -28.17
CA THR A 26 21.58 -10.57 -27.54
C THR A 26 21.33 -9.17 -26.94
N VAL A 27 22.33 -8.63 -26.22
CA VAL A 27 22.29 -7.26 -25.66
C VAL A 27 22.17 -6.22 -26.77
N GLU A 28 22.73 -6.51 -27.95
CA GLU A 28 22.66 -5.65 -29.14
C GLU A 28 21.22 -5.52 -29.64
N HIS A 29 20.44 -6.59 -29.67
CA HIS A 29 19.03 -6.54 -30.00
C HIS A 29 18.24 -5.70 -28.99
N LEU A 30 18.59 -5.81 -27.70
CA LEU A 30 17.96 -5.00 -26.65
C LEU A 30 18.27 -3.51 -26.83
N LEU A 31 19.55 -3.17 -27.10
CA LEU A 31 19.95 -1.79 -27.35
C LEU A 31 19.23 -1.24 -28.60
N ALA A 32 19.14 -2.01 -29.69
CA ALA A 32 18.43 -1.60 -30.89
C ALA A 32 16.95 -1.27 -30.64
N SER A 33 16.28 -2.09 -29.85
CA SER A 33 14.86 -1.86 -29.52
C SER A 33 14.63 -0.65 -28.62
N ILE A 34 15.50 -0.42 -27.60
CA ILE A 34 15.37 0.74 -26.71
C ILE A 34 15.78 2.05 -27.40
N LEU A 35 16.64 2.01 -28.41
CA LEU A 35 16.98 3.17 -29.24
C LEU A 35 15.80 3.72 -30.03
N GLU A 36 14.70 2.98 -30.20
CA GLU A 36 13.49 3.50 -30.83
C GLU A 36 12.71 4.48 -29.93
N THR A 37 12.89 4.42 -28.61
CA THR A 37 12.16 5.26 -27.66
C THR A 37 12.67 6.69 -27.65
N ALA A 38 11.75 7.64 -27.48
CA ALA A 38 12.08 9.07 -27.41
C ALA A 38 13.00 9.36 -26.22
N ALA A 39 12.72 8.76 -25.06
CA ALA A 39 13.47 8.97 -23.84
C ALA A 39 14.97 8.59 -23.97
N VAL A 40 15.28 7.46 -24.61
CA VAL A 40 16.67 7.01 -24.82
C VAL A 40 17.36 7.85 -25.88
N LYS A 41 16.65 8.23 -26.97
CA LYS A 41 17.18 9.13 -27.99
C LYS A 41 17.60 10.48 -27.42
N ASP A 42 16.77 11.04 -26.54
CA ASP A 42 17.05 12.35 -25.94
C ASP A 42 18.24 12.27 -24.97
N VAL A 43 18.31 11.20 -24.14
CA VAL A 43 19.47 10.96 -23.28
C VAL A 43 20.78 10.89 -24.09
N LEU A 44 20.81 10.03 -25.11
CA LEU A 44 22.03 9.82 -25.89
C LEU A 44 22.43 11.04 -26.71
N ARG A 45 21.49 11.77 -27.30
CA ARG A 45 21.75 13.04 -28.01
C ARG A 45 22.33 14.08 -27.08
N THR A 46 21.82 14.20 -25.88
CA THR A 46 22.31 15.16 -24.88
C THR A 46 23.71 14.77 -24.38
N CYS A 47 24.02 13.47 -24.35
CA CYS A 47 25.37 12.97 -24.08
C CYS A 47 26.34 13.13 -25.29
N GLY A 48 25.84 13.60 -26.42
CA GLY A 48 26.68 13.91 -27.61
C GLY A 48 26.74 12.78 -28.63
N ALA A 49 25.92 11.72 -28.53
CA ALA A 49 25.93 10.60 -29.49
C ALA A 49 25.16 10.90 -30.78
N ASP A 50 25.67 10.45 -31.90
CA ASP A 50 24.92 10.35 -33.17
C ASP A 50 24.09 9.03 -33.16
N VAL A 51 22.84 9.17 -32.75
CA VAL A 51 21.90 8.03 -32.63
C VAL A 51 21.67 7.34 -33.99
N ALA A 52 21.71 8.06 -35.10
CA ALA A 52 21.50 7.49 -36.42
C ALA A 52 22.66 6.59 -36.85
N SER A 53 23.90 7.04 -36.66
CA SER A 53 25.11 6.26 -36.90
C SER A 53 25.16 5.04 -35.98
N LEU A 54 24.86 5.22 -34.68
CA LEU A 54 24.84 4.15 -33.69
C LEU A 54 23.84 3.04 -34.05
N THR A 55 22.62 3.41 -34.45
CA THR A 55 21.58 2.47 -34.85
C THR A 55 22.01 1.66 -36.07
N LYS A 56 22.63 2.31 -37.07
CA LYS A 56 23.09 1.64 -38.28
C LYS A 56 24.18 0.62 -37.94
N ASP A 57 25.23 1.05 -37.24
CA ASP A 57 26.37 0.20 -36.86
C ASP A 57 25.90 -1.02 -36.01
N LEU A 58 24.89 -0.81 -35.18
CA LEU A 58 24.33 -1.85 -34.34
C LEU A 58 23.54 -2.90 -35.16
N LEU A 59 22.69 -2.47 -36.08
CA LEU A 59 21.95 -3.36 -36.97
C LEU A 59 22.90 -4.15 -37.89
N ASP A 60 23.91 -3.50 -38.48
CA ASP A 60 24.94 -4.15 -39.31
C ASP A 60 25.68 -5.23 -38.49
N HIS A 61 25.99 -4.95 -37.21
CA HIS A 61 26.63 -5.92 -36.34
C HIS A 61 25.74 -7.12 -36.03
N ILE A 62 24.47 -6.87 -35.69
CA ILE A 62 23.50 -7.94 -35.41
C ILE A 62 23.39 -8.89 -36.60
N GLU A 63 23.31 -8.35 -37.80
CA GLU A 63 23.14 -9.14 -39.03
C GLU A 63 24.39 -9.98 -39.38
N GLN A 64 25.58 -9.47 -39.05
CA GLN A 64 26.85 -10.16 -39.32
C GLN A 64 27.28 -11.16 -38.24
N SER A 65 26.98 -10.93 -36.99
CA SER A 65 27.54 -11.69 -35.88
C SER A 65 26.57 -12.66 -35.20
N THR A 66 25.23 -12.54 -35.41
CA THR A 66 24.28 -13.40 -34.75
C THR A 66 24.05 -14.69 -35.56
N PRO A 67 24.25 -15.88 -34.98
CA PRO A 67 23.97 -17.16 -35.65
C PRO A 67 22.51 -17.27 -36.04
N ARG A 68 22.24 -17.80 -37.25
CA ARG A 68 20.90 -18.04 -37.76
C ARG A 68 20.52 -19.51 -37.67
N LEU A 69 19.26 -19.80 -37.34
CA LEU A 69 18.72 -21.14 -37.33
C LEU A 69 18.65 -21.72 -38.74
N PRO A 70 18.99 -23.02 -38.96
CA PRO A 70 18.84 -23.70 -40.26
C PRO A 70 17.42 -23.69 -40.78
N GLU A 71 17.24 -23.81 -42.08
CA GLU A 71 15.90 -23.95 -42.69
C GLU A 71 15.20 -25.23 -42.22
N GLY A 72 14.02 -25.06 -41.58
CA GLY A 72 13.23 -26.17 -41.04
C GLY A 72 13.35 -26.39 -39.51
N ASP A 73 14.10 -25.57 -38.82
CA ASP A 73 14.20 -25.60 -37.34
C ASP A 73 13.23 -24.57 -36.73
N ASP A 74 12.23 -25.04 -35.98
CA ASP A 74 11.15 -24.21 -35.36
C ASP A 74 11.45 -23.87 -33.87
N ARG A 75 12.73 -23.95 -33.46
CA ARG A 75 13.10 -23.55 -32.07
C ARG A 75 12.85 -22.06 -31.86
N GLU A 76 12.31 -21.72 -30.69
CA GLU A 76 12.13 -20.32 -30.28
C GLU A 76 13.48 -19.64 -30.01
N VAL A 77 13.58 -18.34 -30.32
CA VAL A 77 14.76 -17.52 -30.06
C VAL A 77 15.06 -17.48 -28.56
N GLN A 78 16.28 -17.87 -28.17
CA GLN A 78 16.66 -17.92 -26.76
C GLN A 78 17.43 -16.66 -26.33
N PRO A 79 17.03 -16.00 -25.22
CA PRO A 79 17.79 -14.89 -24.67
C PRO A 79 19.17 -15.35 -24.17
N THR A 80 20.22 -14.63 -24.56
CA THR A 80 21.57 -14.88 -24.04
C THR A 80 21.68 -14.56 -22.55
N LEU A 81 22.69 -15.11 -21.89
CA LEU A 81 22.98 -14.81 -20.47
C LEU A 81 23.25 -13.29 -20.28
N GLY A 82 23.92 -12.63 -21.22
CA GLY A 82 24.13 -11.18 -21.18
C GLY A 82 22.81 -10.38 -21.20
N PHE A 83 21.88 -10.77 -22.08
CA PHE A 83 20.55 -10.16 -22.15
C PHE A 83 19.79 -10.31 -20.82
N GLN A 84 19.81 -11.50 -20.25
CA GLN A 84 19.13 -11.77 -18.96
C GLN A 84 19.79 -10.97 -17.81
N ARG A 85 21.13 -10.88 -17.75
CA ARG A 85 21.85 -10.11 -16.73
C ARG A 85 21.53 -8.63 -16.79
N VAL A 86 21.45 -8.04 -17.98
CA VAL A 86 21.09 -6.62 -18.15
C VAL A 86 19.71 -6.34 -17.56
N LEU A 87 18.72 -7.16 -17.89
CA LEU A 87 17.36 -6.98 -17.34
C LEU A 87 17.32 -7.15 -15.82
N GLN A 88 18.02 -8.16 -15.30
CA GLN A 88 18.10 -8.40 -13.85
C GLN A 88 18.74 -7.21 -13.13
N ARG A 89 19.86 -6.68 -13.65
CA ARG A 89 20.52 -5.50 -13.08
C ARG A 89 19.60 -4.28 -13.07
N ALA A 90 18.89 -4.04 -14.17
CA ALA A 90 17.92 -2.95 -14.22
C ALA A 90 16.82 -3.09 -13.16
N VAL A 91 16.29 -4.30 -12.97
CA VAL A 91 15.29 -4.60 -11.93
C VAL A 91 15.86 -4.37 -10.52
N PHE A 92 17.04 -4.92 -10.23
CA PHE A 92 17.67 -4.78 -8.90
C PHE A 92 18.06 -3.33 -8.59
N HIS A 93 18.57 -2.60 -9.57
CA HIS A 93 18.91 -1.18 -9.39
C HIS A 93 17.67 -0.35 -9.01
N VAL A 94 16.54 -0.61 -9.64
CA VAL A 94 15.27 0.08 -9.34
C VAL A 94 14.73 -0.33 -7.97
N GLN A 95 14.81 -1.61 -7.61
CA GLN A 95 14.40 -2.10 -6.29
C GLN A 95 15.27 -1.52 -5.17
N SER A 96 16.59 -1.46 -5.35
CA SER A 96 17.52 -0.89 -4.36
C SER A 96 17.37 0.63 -4.19
N SER A 97 16.97 1.34 -5.24
CA SER A 97 16.71 2.78 -5.20
C SER A 97 15.29 3.15 -4.72
N GLY A 98 14.47 2.18 -4.29
CA GLY A 98 13.11 2.40 -3.80
C GLY A 98 12.09 2.82 -4.87
N ARG A 99 12.46 2.77 -6.14
CA ARG A 99 11.55 3.06 -7.25
C ARG A 99 10.68 1.84 -7.57
N LYS A 100 9.45 2.07 -8.01
CA LYS A 100 8.46 0.99 -8.23
C LYS A 100 8.47 0.42 -9.65
N GLU A 101 9.01 1.13 -10.63
CA GLU A 101 8.98 0.75 -12.05
C GLU A 101 10.37 0.82 -12.70
N VAL A 102 10.68 -0.18 -13.52
CA VAL A 102 11.89 -0.23 -14.34
C VAL A 102 11.61 0.46 -15.66
N ALA A 103 12.17 1.65 -15.83
CA ALA A 103 12.07 2.42 -17.06
C ALA A 103 13.11 1.97 -18.10
N VAL A 104 12.90 2.33 -19.37
CA VAL A 104 13.83 2.04 -20.47
C VAL A 104 15.21 2.63 -20.21
N THR A 105 15.30 3.79 -19.57
CA THR A 105 16.53 4.44 -19.18
C THR A 105 17.34 3.64 -18.14
N ASN A 106 16.68 2.89 -17.25
CA ASN A 106 17.37 2.01 -16.30
C ASN A 106 18.04 0.83 -17.02
N VAL A 107 17.42 0.33 -18.09
CA VAL A 107 17.99 -0.72 -18.93
C VAL A 107 19.21 -0.19 -19.71
N LEU A 108 19.15 1.04 -20.21
CA LEU A 108 20.30 1.68 -20.87
C LEU A 108 21.49 1.75 -19.91
N VAL A 109 21.29 2.18 -18.66
CA VAL A 109 22.37 2.20 -17.65
C VAL A 109 22.90 0.80 -17.36
N ALA A 110 22.02 -0.20 -17.29
CA ALA A 110 22.42 -1.57 -17.03
C ALA A 110 23.24 -2.20 -18.18
N ILE A 111 23.00 -1.81 -19.43
CA ILE A 111 23.78 -2.27 -20.59
C ILE A 111 25.27 -1.96 -20.44
N PHE A 112 25.62 -0.78 -19.91
CA PHE A 112 27.03 -0.40 -19.70
C PHE A 112 27.79 -1.35 -18.74
N SER A 113 27.08 -2.15 -17.95
CA SER A 113 27.71 -3.14 -17.06
C SER A 113 28.20 -4.39 -17.80
N GLU A 114 27.70 -4.66 -19.00
CA GLU A 114 28.15 -5.78 -19.84
C GLU A 114 29.34 -5.34 -20.73
N LYS A 115 30.49 -5.10 -20.10
CA LYS A 115 31.70 -4.55 -20.75
C LYS A 115 32.19 -5.36 -21.95
N GLN A 116 31.83 -6.63 -22.05
CA GLN A 116 32.21 -7.53 -23.15
C GLN A 116 31.22 -7.49 -24.32
N SER A 117 30.07 -6.78 -24.20
CA SER A 117 29.12 -6.69 -25.29
C SER A 117 29.57 -5.67 -26.34
N HIS A 118 29.24 -5.95 -27.59
CA HIS A 118 29.52 -5.02 -28.69
C HIS A 118 28.66 -3.75 -28.59
N ALA A 119 27.50 -3.85 -27.92
CA ALA A 119 26.65 -2.71 -27.60
C ALA A 119 27.41 -1.65 -26.80
N VAL A 120 28.14 -2.04 -25.75
CA VAL A 120 28.96 -1.11 -24.94
C VAL A 120 30.14 -0.54 -25.75
N PHE A 121 30.76 -1.37 -26.57
CA PHE A 121 31.83 -0.90 -27.46
C PHE A 121 31.34 0.21 -28.42
N LEU A 122 30.17 0.03 -29.03
CA LEU A 122 29.58 1.04 -29.92
C LEU A 122 29.22 2.33 -29.18
N LEU A 123 28.65 2.24 -27.97
CA LEU A 123 28.36 3.39 -27.12
C LEU A 123 29.67 4.15 -26.72
N SER A 124 30.70 3.42 -26.34
CA SER A 124 32.00 3.99 -25.99
C SER A 124 32.67 4.66 -27.18
N ARG A 125 32.52 4.13 -28.41
CA ARG A 125 33.04 4.74 -29.65
C ARG A 125 32.37 6.08 -29.97
N GLN A 126 31.15 6.30 -29.47
CA GLN A 126 30.43 7.56 -29.55
C GLN A 126 30.74 8.52 -28.38
N ASP A 127 31.75 8.20 -27.56
CA ASP A 127 32.20 8.98 -26.41
C ASP A 127 31.13 9.17 -25.34
N VAL A 128 30.20 8.16 -25.23
CA VAL A 128 29.15 8.10 -24.20
C VAL A 128 29.61 7.17 -23.09
N SER A 129 29.77 7.73 -21.90
CA SER A 129 30.10 6.96 -20.71
C SER A 129 28.83 6.67 -19.87
N ARG A 130 28.90 5.63 -19.03
CA ARG A 130 27.84 5.33 -18.08
C ARG A 130 27.54 6.52 -17.14
N LEU A 131 28.60 7.25 -16.74
CA LEU A 131 28.48 8.38 -15.84
C LEU A 131 27.67 9.53 -16.45
N ASP A 132 27.87 9.82 -17.74
CA ASP A 132 27.15 10.85 -18.46
C ASP A 132 25.64 10.55 -18.49
N VAL A 133 25.29 9.28 -18.76
CA VAL A 133 23.91 8.82 -18.79
C VAL A 133 23.26 8.90 -17.40
N VAL A 134 23.96 8.48 -16.35
CA VAL A 134 23.47 8.53 -14.96
C VAL A 134 23.30 9.98 -14.48
N ASN A 135 24.26 10.87 -14.78
CA ASN A 135 24.17 12.28 -14.41
C ASN A 135 22.99 12.98 -15.08
N TYR A 136 22.74 12.68 -16.35
CA TYR A 136 21.59 13.24 -17.04
C TYR A 136 20.27 12.74 -16.47
N ILE A 137 20.13 11.45 -16.17
CA ILE A 137 18.91 10.86 -15.61
C ILE A 137 18.64 11.37 -14.18
N SER A 138 19.71 11.65 -13.39
CA SER A 138 19.58 12.05 -11.98
C SER A 138 19.40 13.55 -11.79
N HIS A 139 20.04 14.37 -12.61
CA HIS A 139 20.17 15.82 -12.38
C HIS A 139 19.76 16.68 -13.58
N GLY A 140 19.44 16.10 -14.73
CA GLY A 140 19.11 16.84 -15.95
C GLY A 140 20.26 17.68 -16.51
N MET A 141 21.51 17.43 -16.07
CA MET A 141 22.69 18.22 -16.50
C MET A 141 23.24 17.68 -17.81
N SER A 142 23.34 18.56 -18.80
CA SER A 142 24.09 18.32 -20.04
C SER A 142 25.58 18.59 -19.84
N LYS A 143 26.44 17.97 -20.66
CA LYS A 143 27.88 18.30 -20.73
C LYS A 143 28.04 19.80 -21.05
N GLY A 144 28.10 20.67 -20.02
CA GLY A 144 28.36 22.10 -20.26
C GLY A 144 27.89 23.10 -19.20
N ASP A 145 27.15 22.69 -18.15
CA ASP A 145 26.63 23.63 -17.14
C ASP A 145 27.18 23.38 -15.74
N ASP A 146 28.39 23.85 -15.48
CA ASP A 146 28.85 24.17 -14.13
C ASP A 146 28.77 25.69 -13.95
N ALA A 147 27.80 26.19 -13.23
CA ALA A 147 27.86 27.33 -12.31
C ALA A 147 26.49 27.91 -11.95
N LYS A 148 26.30 28.04 -10.65
CA LYS A 148 25.34 28.90 -9.94
C LYS A 148 24.04 28.26 -9.45
N ALA A 149 24.04 27.88 -8.17
CA ALA A 149 22.86 27.89 -7.33
C ALA A 149 23.18 28.54 -5.98
N GLY A 150 22.64 29.70 -5.77
CA GLY A 150 22.62 30.42 -4.50
C GLY A 150 21.33 30.16 -3.76
N SER A 151 21.47 29.94 -2.49
CA SER A 151 20.45 29.77 -1.47
C SER A 151 19.48 30.95 -1.34
N LYS A 152 18.22 30.67 -1.04
CA LYS A 152 17.33 31.62 -0.33
C LYS A 152 16.52 30.85 0.73
N GLU A 153 16.77 31.29 1.96
CA GLU A 153 15.98 31.00 3.15
C GLU A 153 14.64 31.75 3.10
N GLU A 154 13.58 31.12 3.56
CA GLU A 154 12.35 31.80 3.94
C GLU A 154 12.13 31.65 5.44
N THR A 155 12.01 32.78 6.11
CA THR A 155 11.65 32.94 7.51
C THR A 155 10.13 33.15 7.67
N PRO A 156 9.56 32.76 8.82
CA PRO A 156 8.11 32.79 9.04
C PRO A 156 7.64 34.13 9.60
N VAL A 157 6.42 34.51 9.25
CA VAL A 157 5.73 35.66 9.85
C VAL A 157 4.68 35.16 10.83
N ALA A 158 4.82 35.61 12.06
CA ALA A 158 3.88 35.39 13.16
C ALA A 158 2.99 36.60 13.38
N ALA A 159 1.75 36.30 13.79
CA ALA A 159 0.90 37.02 14.72
C ALA A 159 0.65 38.54 14.59
N ALA A 160 -0.60 38.87 14.54
CA ALA A 160 -1.33 39.89 15.29
C ALA A 160 -2.82 39.81 14.83
N ALA A 161 -3.83 39.91 15.62
CA ALA A 161 -4.13 40.85 16.70
C ALA A 161 -5.38 40.36 17.43
N ALA A 162 -5.37 40.56 18.70
CA ALA A 162 -6.57 40.66 19.53
C ALA A 162 -7.06 42.12 19.47
N ALA A 163 -8.34 42.30 19.40
CA ALA A 163 -9.11 43.21 20.24
C ALA A 163 -10.49 43.51 19.65
N GLU A 164 -11.50 43.45 20.55
CA GLU A 164 -12.70 44.30 20.63
C GLU A 164 -13.89 43.95 19.74
N GLY A 165 -14.96 43.59 20.42
CA GLY A 165 -16.35 43.50 19.95
C GLY A 165 -17.25 43.11 21.10
N GLU A 166 -17.67 44.06 21.90
CA GLU A 166 -18.67 43.89 22.98
C GLU A 166 -20.04 43.47 22.43
N SER A 167 -20.74 42.65 23.25
CA SER A 167 -22.17 42.32 23.20
C SER A 167 -22.69 41.29 22.19
N ALA A 168 -21.94 40.30 21.82
CA ALA A 168 -22.58 39.09 21.25
C ALA A 168 -23.11 38.22 22.42
N SER A 169 -24.41 37.77 22.29
CA SER A 169 -25.02 36.90 23.32
C SER A 169 -24.26 35.62 23.50
N ALA A 170 -24.36 34.96 24.67
CA ALA A 170 -23.66 33.68 24.88
C ALA A 170 -24.11 32.62 23.87
N LEU A 171 -25.34 32.73 23.39
CA LEU A 171 -25.89 31.86 22.36
C LEU A 171 -25.19 32.06 21.01
N GLU A 172 -24.97 33.32 20.60
CA GLU A 172 -24.27 33.62 19.35
C GLU A 172 -22.80 33.24 19.36
N LYS A 173 -22.15 33.24 20.55
CA LYS A 173 -20.74 32.86 20.70
C LYS A 173 -20.49 31.35 20.68
N TYR A 174 -21.44 30.55 21.19
CA TYR A 174 -21.26 29.13 21.46
C TYR A 174 -22.29 28.22 20.78
N ALA A 175 -23.24 28.74 20.05
CA ALA A 175 -24.21 27.96 19.29
C ALA A 175 -24.49 28.58 17.93
N THR A 176 -24.63 27.73 16.93
CA THR A 176 -24.94 28.11 15.56
C THR A 176 -26.43 27.94 15.31
N ASN A 177 -27.11 28.95 14.79
CA ASN A 177 -28.51 28.86 14.39
C ASN A 177 -28.63 28.17 13.02
N LEU A 178 -29.12 26.90 13.02
CA LEU A 178 -29.26 26.12 11.79
C LEU A 178 -30.36 26.67 10.87
N ASN A 179 -31.41 27.29 11.42
CA ASN A 179 -32.47 27.87 10.58
C ASN A 179 -31.92 29.04 9.75
N THR A 180 -31.11 29.92 10.35
CA THR A 180 -30.46 31.01 9.61
C THR A 180 -29.55 30.50 8.50
N LEU A 181 -28.79 29.46 8.76
CA LEU A 181 -27.96 28.76 7.75
C LEU A 181 -28.82 28.18 6.61
N ALA A 182 -30.02 27.67 6.95
CA ALA A 182 -30.95 27.17 5.95
C ALA A 182 -31.52 28.29 5.08
N GLU A 183 -31.90 29.43 5.69
CA GLU A 183 -32.37 30.64 4.99
C GLU A 183 -31.31 31.21 4.05
N GLU A 184 -30.03 31.20 4.48
CA GLU A 184 -28.89 31.60 3.67
C GLU A 184 -28.51 30.61 2.57
N GLY A 185 -29.19 29.46 2.53
CA GLY A 185 -28.90 28.40 1.57
C GLY A 185 -27.58 27.67 1.79
N LYS A 186 -26.98 27.76 2.98
CA LYS A 186 -25.70 27.15 3.33
C LYS A 186 -25.82 25.69 3.76
N ILE A 187 -27.03 25.20 4.02
CA ILE A 187 -27.29 23.80 4.37
C ILE A 187 -27.45 22.96 3.09
N ASP A 188 -26.78 21.82 3.08
CA ASP A 188 -26.87 20.88 1.99
C ASP A 188 -28.23 20.17 1.92
N PRO A 189 -28.69 19.73 0.74
CA PRO A 189 -29.93 19.01 0.60
C PRO A 189 -29.86 17.64 1.31
N LEU A 190 -30.83 17.35 2.16
CA LEU A 190 -30.98 16.04 2.79
C LEU A 190 -31.63 15.06 1.81
N ILE A 191 -30.99 13.95 1.55
CA ILE A 191 -31.45 12.93 0.60
C ILE A 191 -31.48 11.56 1.30
N GLY A 192 -32.57 10.81 1.12
CA GLY A 192 -32.72 9.43 1.56
C GLY A 192 -32.85 9.23 3.08
N ARG A 193 -33.23 10.27 3.84
CA ARG A 193 -33.41 10.21 5.32
C ARG A 193 -34.79 10.66 5.78
N GLU A 194 -35.79 10.49 4.94
CA GLU A 194 -37.16 10.93 5.21
C GLU A 194 -37.74 10.26 6.46
N LEU A 195 -37.50 8.96 6.65
CA LEU A 195 -38.01 8.19 7.78
C LEU A 195 -37.41 8.65 9.11
N GLU A 196 -36.11 8.92 9.14
CA GLU A 196 -35.44 9.42 10.34
C GLU A 196 -35.92 10.84 10.71
N VAL A 197 -36.16 11.71 9.72
CA VAL A 197 -36.68 13.06 9.94
C VAL A 197 -38.14 12.98 10.43
N GLU A 198 -39.00 12.20 9.80
CA GLU A 198 -40.38 12.00 10.26
C GLU A 198 -40.42 11.48 11.71
N ARG A 199 -39.56 10.50 11.98
CA ARG A 199 -39.44 9.96 13.35
C ARG A 199 -38.94 11.00 14.34
N THR A 200 -38.05 11.87 13.95
CA THR A 200 -37.56 12.99 14.77
C THR A 200 -38.69 13.98 15.06
N ILE A 201 -39.47 14.35 14.05
CA ILE A 201 -40.64 15.23 14.16
C ILE A 201 -41.65 14.59 15.15
N GLU A 202 -42.00 13.33 15.00
CA GLU A 202 -42.91 12.61 15.90
C GLU A 202 -42.44 12.67 17.36
N ILE A 203 -41.15 12.43 17.61
CA ILE A 203 -40.55 12.44 18.94
C ILE A 203 -40.61 13.86 19.53
N LEU A 204 -40.22 14.88 18.79
CA LEU A 204 -40.22 16.29 19.23
C LEU A 204 -41.67 16.77 19.59
N CYS A 205 -42.68 16.20 18.96
CA CYS A 205 -44.11 16.52 19.26
C CYS A 205 -44.68 15.82 20.50
N ARG A 206 -43.95 14.86 21.12
CA ARG A 206 -44.39 14.14 22.30
C ARG A 206 -44.41 15.02 23.55
N ARG A 207 -45.32 14.69 24.47
CA ARG A 207 -45.36 15.33 25.78
C ARG A 207 -44.20 14.93 26.72
N ARG A 208 -43.71 13.71 26.59
CA ARG A 208 -42.61 13.15 27.37
C ARG A 208 -41.73 12.33 26.47
N LYS A 209 -40.42 12.16 26.81
CA LYS A 209 -39.41 11.52 25.97
C LYS A 209 -39.34 12.19 24.57
N ASN A 210 -39.38 13.50 24.60
CA ASN A 210 -39.41 14.35 23.41
C ASN A 210 -38.02 14.76 22.90
N ASN A 211 -36.98 14.06 23.36
CA ASN A 211 -35.63 14.30 22.93
C ASN A 211 -35.16 13.13 22.03
N PRO A 212 -35.02 13.29 20.71
CA PRO A 212 -34.47 12.27 19.85
C PRO A 212 -32.97 12.12 20.08
N LEU A 213 -32.46 10.88 19.97
CA LEU A 213 -31.05 10.54 20.02
C LEU A 213 -30.68 9.74 18.78
N TYR A 214 -29.91 10.33 17.89
CA TYR A 214 -29.38 9.62 16.74
C TYR A 214 -28.23 8.72 17.15
N VAL A 215 -28.36 7.42 16.90
CA VAL A 215 -27.35 6.41 17.22
C VAL A 215 -26.92 5.71 15.92
N GLY A 216 -25.64 5.81 15.57
CA GLY A 216 -25.11 5.23 14.35
C GLY A 216 -23.60 5.45 14.29
N GLU A 217 -22.92 4.74 13.39
CA GLU A 217 -21.47 4.86 13.23
C GLU A 217 -21.05 6.28 12.79
N ALA A 218 -19.77 6.59 12.91
CA ALA A 218 -19.24 7.88 12.44
C ALA A 218 -19.38 7.97 10.92
N GLY A 219 -19.73 9.18 10.40
CA GLY A 219 -19.82 9.42 8.97
C GLY A 219 -21.12 8.96 8.26
N VAL A 220 -22.12 8.41 9.01
CA VAL A 220 -23.40 7.97 8.39
C VAL A 220 -24.41 9.10 8.14
N GLY A 221 -24.06 10.36 8.46
CA GLY A 221 -24.91 11.53 8.18
C GLY A 221 -25.85 11.91 9.34
N LYS A 222 -25.51 11.66 10.62
CA LYS A 222 -26.34 12.05 11.78
C LYS A 222 -26.57 13.56 11.87
N THR A 223 -25.56 14.36 11.65
CA THR A 223 -25.62 15.84 11.67
C THR A 223 -26.52 16.37 10.57
N ALA A 224 -26.43 15.77 9.37
CA ALA A 224 -27.26 16.15 8.21
C ALA A 224 -28.77 16.00 8.46
N ILE A 225 -29.19 15.07 9.33
CA ILE A 225 -30.61 14.91 9.70
C ILE A 225 -31.12 16.12 10.49
N ALA A 226 -30.31 16.67 11.42
CA ALA A 226 -30.65 17.85 12.17
C ALA A 226 -30.70 19.11 11.27
N GLU A 227 -29.74 19.23 10.36
CA GLU A 227 -29.67 20.30 9.35
C GLU A 227 -30.86 20.22 8.38
N GLY A 228 -31.18 19.02 7.88
CA GLY A 228 -32.35 18.82 7.02
C GLY A 228 -33.68 19.11 7.72
N LEU A 229 -33.79 18.83 9.03
CA LEU A 229 -34.95 19.21 9.81
C LEU A 229 -35.05 20.75 9.92
N ALA A 230 -33.94 21.45 10.18
CA ALA A 230 -33.95 22.92 10.21
C ALA A 230 -34.41 23.50 8.88
N ARG A 231 -33.98 22.97 7.75
CA ARG A 231 -34.42 23.36 6.42
C ARG A 231 -35.92 23.10 6.22
N ARG A 232 -36.46 21.94 6.63
CA ARG A 232 -37.91 21.67 6.54
C ARG A 232 -38.74 22.61 7.40
N ILE A 233 -38.22 23.05 8.57
CA ILE A 233 -38.90 24.08 9.40
C ILE A 233 -38.97 25.41 8.67
N VAL A 234 -37.89 25.86 8.05
CA VAL A 234 -37.83 27.12 7.26
C VAL A 234 -38.74 27.03 6.05
N GLU A 235 -38.77 25.90 5.34
CA GLU A 235 -39.64 25.68 4.18
C GLU A 235 -41.12 25.44 4.56
N GLY A 236 -41.46 25.40 5.86
CA GLY A 236 -42.85 25.18 6.33
C GLY A 236 -43.36 23.75 6.13
N GLN A 237 -42.46 22.77 5.92
CA GLN A 237 -42.81 21.35 5.69
C GLN A 237 -42.87 20.55 6.99
N VAL A 238 -43.35 21.16 8.05
CA VAL A 238 -43.48 20.55 9.39
C VAL A 238 -44.86 20.81 9.98
N PRO A 239 -45.33 19.96 10.94
CA PRO A 239 -46.59 20.20 11.67
C PRO A 239 -46.57 21.52 12.42
N GLU A 240 -47.77 22.10 12.66
CA GLU A 240 -47.95 23.40 13.35
C GLU A 240 -47.19 23.49 14.68
N VAL A 241 -47.07 22.41 15.41
CA VAL A 241 -46.33 22.31 16.70
C VAL A 241 -44.86 22.67 16.58
N LEU A 242 -44.26 22.49 15.40
CA LEU A 242 -42.86 22.78 15.12
C LEU A 242 -42.68 24.01 14.23
N THR A 243 -43.77 24.64 13.76
CA THR A 243 -43.71 25.90 12.99
C THR A 243 -43.15 27.01 13.89
N GLY A 244 -42.10 27.68 13.41
CA GLY A 244 -41.39 28.71 14.18
C GLY A 244 -40.41 28.20 15.24
N CYS A 245 -40.18 26.88 15.31
CA CYS A 245 -39.07 26.35 16.11
C CYS A 245 -37.73 26.69 15.48
N THR A 246 -36.73 26.98 16.32
CA THR A 246 -35.37 27.27 15.89
C THR A 246 -34.42 26.24 16.45
N ILE A 247 -33.58 25.63 15.59
CA ILE A 247 -32.59 24.63 16.00
C ILE A 247 -31.23 25.32 16.19
N TYR A 248 -30.67 25.20 17.37
CA TYR A 248 -29.34 25.67 17.74
C TYR A 248 -28.38 24.53 17.88
N SER A 249 -27.34 24.49 17.04
CA SER A 249 -26.25 23.51 17.14
C SER A 249 -25.20 24.02 18.12
N LEU A 250 -24.92 23.26 19.17
CA LEU A 250 -23.94 23.62 20.22
C LEU A 250 -22.53 23.36 19.73
N ASP A 251 -21.68 24.38 19.72
CA ASP A 251 -20.26 24.24 19.43
C ASP A 251 -19.46 23.93 20.71
N LEU A 252 -19.18 22.66 20.90
CA LEU A 252 -18.40 22.17 22.04
C LEU A 252 -16.95 22.67 22.00
N GLY A 253 -16.37 22.80 20.80
CA GLY A 253 -15.02 23.30 20.62
C GLY A 253 -14.85 24.73 21.16
N SER A 254 -15.78 25.62 20.80
CA SER A 254 -15.80 27.02 21.27
C SER A 254 -16.10 27.13 22.78
N LEU A 255 -16.89 26.21 23.33
CA LEU A 255 -17.17 26.16 24.78
C LEU A 255 -15.92 25.80 25.58
N ILE A 256 -15.09 24.93 25.07
CA ILE A 256 -13.88 24.41 25.72
C ILE A 256 -12.67 25.34 25.47
N ALA A 257 -12.60 25.97 24.32
CA ALA A 257 -11.48 26.80 23.92
C ALA A 257 -11.15 27.89 24.96
N GLY A 258 -9.89 27.94 25.41
CA GLY A 258 -9.41 28.92 26.39
C GLY A 258 -9.89 28.73 27.83
N THR A 259 -10.61 27.65 28.17
CA THR A 259 -10.95 27.33 29.57
C THR A 259 -9.76 26.68 30.26
N LYS A 260 -9.23 27.32 31.33
CA LYS A 260 -8.18 26.73 32.17
C LYS A 260 -8.74 25.89 33.32
N TYR A 261 -9.99 26.14 33.72
CA TYR A 261 -10.63 25.50 34.85
C TYR A 261 -12.02 24.98 34.50
N ARG A 262 -12.43 23.87 35.12
CA ARG A 262 -13.74 23.24 34.97
C ARG A 262 -14.92 24.25 35.19
N GLY A 263 -14.75 25.18 36.12
CA GLY A 263 -15.77 26.18 36.44
C GLY A 263 -16.08 27.18 35.30
N ASP A 264 -15.15 27.40 34.37
CA ASP A 264 -15.36 28.34 33.25
C ASP A 264 -16.25 27.69 32.19
N PHE A 265 -16.03 26.43 31.87
CA PHE A 265 -16.92 25.66 30.98
C PHE A 265 -18.34 25.54 31.54
N GLU A 266 -18.47 25.22 32.83
CA GLU A 266 -19.78 25.14 33.48
C GLU A 266 -20.53 26.47 33.45
N LYS A 267 -19.86 27.59 33.65
CA LYS A 267 -20.45 28.93 33.54
C LYS A 267 -20.93 29.25 32.13
N ARG A 268 -20.08 28.95 31.10
CA ARG A 268 -20.44 29.19 29.70
C ARG A 268 -21.66 28.34 29.29
N LEU A 269 -21.65 27.05 29.61
CA LEU A 269 -22.77 26.16 29.31
C LEU A 269 -24.06 26.60 30.02
N LYS A 270 -23.98 27.02 31.30
CA LYS A 270 -25.13 27.58 32.06
C LYS A 270 -25.68 28.83 31.39
N SER A 271 -24.82 29.71 30.90
CA SER A 271 -25.25 30.95 30.18
C SER A 271 -26.00 30.58 28.91
N VAL A 272 -25.47 29.67 28.08
CA VAL A 272 -26.13 29.21 26.86
C VAL A 272 -27.50 28.58 27.16
N LEU A 273 -27.56 27.65 28.14
CA LEU A 273 -28.81 27.02 28.53
C LEU A 273 -29.84 28.02 29.08
N ALA A 274 -29.42 29.06 29.80
CA ALA A 274 -30.28 30.12 30.32
C ALA A 274 -30.85 31.02 29.22
N GLU A 275 -30.07 31.28 28.17
CA GLU A 275 -30.52 32.06 27.00
C GLU A 275 -31.48 31.26 26.10
N ILE A 276 -31.16 30.00 25.80
CA ILE A 276 -32.02 29.10 25.02
C ILE A 276 -33.40 28.96 25.67
N LYS A 277 -33.46 28.83 27.00
CA LYS A 277 -34.75 28.76 27.74
C LYS A 277 -35.64 30.00 27.56
N LYS A 278 -35.07 31.16 27.29
CA LYS A 278 -35.84 32.39 27.06
C LYS A 278 -36.44 32.45 25.67
N GLN A 279 -36.00 31.60 24.76
CA GLN A 279 -36.46 31.58 23.37
C GLN A 279 -37.57 30.54 23.21
N PRO A 280 -38.81 30.97 22.89
CA PRO A 280 -39.92 30.02 22.69
C PRO A 280 -39.66 29.19 21.43
N GLY A 281 -39.86 27.89 21.56
CA GLY A 281 -39.67 26.96 20.44
C GLY A 281 -38.20 26.59 20.12
N ALA A 282 -37.21 26.94 20.97
CA ALA A 282 -35.84 26.58 20.77
C ALA A 282 -35.62 25.06 20.96
N VAL A 283 -34.84 24.47 20.05
CA VAL A 283 -34.39 23.06 20.09
C VAL A 283 -32.85 23.08 20.08
N LEU A 284 -32.24 22.44 21.05
CA LEU A 284 -30.78 22.32 21.15
C LEU A 284 -30.30 21.05 20.45
N PHE A 285 -29.44 21.18 19.45
CA PHE A 285 -28.73 20.06 18.85
C PHE A 285 -27.33 19.95 19.45
N ILE A 286 -26.97 18.77 19.96
CA ILE A 286 -25.66 18.47 20.51
C ILE A 286 -25.09 17.29 19.72
N ASP A 287 -24.11 17.58 18.87
CA ASP A 287 -23.37 16.51 18.19
C ASP A 287 -22.40 15.87 19.16
N GLU A 288 -22.16 14.57 19.01
CA GLU A 288 -21.33 13.78 19.92
C GLU A 288 -21.67 14.02 21.42
N ILE A 289 -22.95 14.00 21.77
CA ILE A 289 -23.47 14.32 23.11
C ILE A 289 -22.77 13.53 24.24
N HIS A 290 -22.16 12.38 23.93
CA HIS A 290 -21.39 11.58 24.85
C HIS A 290 -20.14 12.31 25.38
N THR A 291 -19.57 13.26 24.63
CA THR A 291 -18.41 14.07 25.07
C THR A 291 -18.75 14.98 26.24
N VAL A 292 -20.00 15.42 26.31
CA VAL A 292 -20.53 16.28 27.39
C VAL A 292 -20.99 15.48 28.61
N ILE A 293 -21.45 14.23 28.38
CA ILE A 293 -22.14 13.42 29.39
C ILE A 293 -21.20 12.40 30.06
N GLY A 294 -20.22 11.87 29.35
CA GLY A 294 -19.45 10.68 29.78
C GLY A 294 -18.00 10.91 30.16
N ALA A 295 -17.51 12.08 30.00
CA ALA A 295 -16.07 12.40 30.12
C ALA A 295 -15.48 12.33 31.56
N GLY A 296 -16.28 11.96 32.56
CA GLY A 296 -15.87 11.95 33.97
C GLY A 296 -15.31 10.66 34.55
N ALA A 297 -15.40 9.51 33.85
CA ALA A 297 -15.17 8.23 34.51
C ALA A 297 -13.82 7.54 34.23
N ALA A 298 -13.08 7.89 33.17
CA ALA A 298 -11.92 7.09 32.71
C ALA A 298 -10.56 7.80 32.73
N SER A 299 -10.48 9.13 32.83
CA SER A 299 -9.18 9.82 32.94
C SER A 299 -9.32 11.06 33.79
N GLY A 300 -8.58 11.12 34.89
CA GLY A 300 -8.65 12.13 35.94
C GLY A 300 -8.56 13.58 35.48
N GLY A 301 -9.64 14.14 34.95
CA GLY A 301 -9.67 15.56 34.62
C GLY A 301 -10.73 16.03 33.62
N VAL A 302 -11.57 15.19 33.07
CA VAL A 302 -12.51 15.58 32.04
C VAL A 302 -13.91 15.91 32.59
N MET A 303 -14.55 16.91 32.00
CA MET A 303 -15.69 17.69 32.43
C MET A 303 -17.03 16.89 32.42
N ASP A 304 -17.61 16.62 33.56
CA ASP A 304 -18.96 16.04 33.68
C ASP A 304 -20.03 17.13 33.69
N ALA A 305 -20.53 17.49 32.51
CA ALA A 305 -21.64 18.42 32.37
C ALA A 305 -23.01 17.76 32.50
N SER A 306 -23.06 16.46 32.70
CA SER A 306 -24.34 15.70 32.84
C SER A 306 -25.24 16.27 33.96
N ASN A 307 -24.63 16.74 35.03
CA ASN A 307 -25.34 17.34 36.15
C ASN A 307 -26.02 18.68 35.84
N LEU A 308 -25.56 19.37 34.77
CA LEU A 308 -26.18 20.62 34.31
C LEU A 308 -27.30 20.39 33.31
N ILE A 309 -27.15 19.40 32.43
CA ILE A 309 -28.09 19.11 31.36
C ILE A 309 -29.27 18.26 31.89
N LYS A 310 -29.02 17.31 32.79
CA LYS A 310 -30.04 16.43 33.35
C LYS A 310 -31.26 17.14 33.97
N PRO A 311 -31.10 18.19 34.80
CA PRO A 311 -32.27 18.92 35.35
C PRO A 311 -33.09 19.62 34.25
N VAL A 312 -32.43 20.23 33.28
CA VAL A 312 -33.06 21.00 32.20
C VAL A 312 -33.92 20.09 31.30
N LEU A 313 -33.39 18.91 30.97
CA LEU A 313 -34.13 17.88 30.22
C LEU A 313 -35.23 17.22 31.06
N SER A 314 -35.08 17.19 32.40
CA SER A 314 -36.07 16.57 33.31
C SER A 314 -37.36 17.33 33.38
N ASN A 315 -37.25 18.65 33.43
CA ASN A 315 -38.38 19.54 33.61
C ASN A 315 -39.17 19.76 32.33
N GLY A 316 -38.66 19.27 31.17
CA GLY A 316 -39.30 19.51 29.87
C GLY A 316 -39.16 20.97 29.38
N GLU A 317 -38.28 21.74 30.01
CA GLU A 317 -38.05 23.15 29.73
C GLU A 317 -37.27 23.37 28.42
N LEU A 318 -36.58 22.33 27.93
CA LEU A 318 -35.78 22.35 26.70
C LEU A 318 -35.97 21.08 25.91
N ARG A 319 -36.14 21.18 24.61
CA ARG A 319 -36.07 20.07 23.67
C ARG A 319 -34.62 19.90 23.22
N CYS A 320 -34.12 18.69 23.17
CA CYS A 320 -32.74 18.42 22.78
C CYS A 320 -32.68 17.28 21.75
N ILE A 321 -31.94 17.47 20.70
CA ILE A 321 -31.54 16.42 19.73
C ILE A 321 -30.09 16.06 20.05
N GLY A 322 -29.79 14.80 20.27
CA GLY A 322 -28.41 14.34 20.47
C GLY A 322 -27.97 13.40 19.36
N SER A 323 -26.66 13.36 19.10
CA SER A 323 -26.03 12.33 18.27
C SER A 323 -24.97 11.57 19.05
N THR A 324 -24.79 10.27 18.75
CA THR A 324 -23.73 9.44 19.36
C THR A 324 -23.46 8.20 18.51
N THR A 325 -22.39 7.48 18.80
CA THR A 325 -22.11 6.19 18.16
C THR A 325 -22.74 5.03 18.95
N TYR A 326 -22.76 3.82 18.34
CA TYR A 326 -23.25 2.63 19.04
C TYR A 326 -22.41 2.27 20.26
N GLN A 327 -21.10 2.48 20.18
CA GLN A 327 -20.17 2.16 21.25
C GLN A 327 -20.41 3.04 22.48
N GLU A 328 -20.48 4.35 22.29
CA GLU A 328 -20.72 5.32 23.37
C GLU A 328 -22.14 5.22 23.91
N TYR A 329 -23.13 4.91 23.07
CA TYR A 329 -24.49 4.66 23.52
C TYR A 329 -24.53 3.54 24.55
N ARG A 330 -23.90 2.39 24.26
CA ARG A 330 -23.80 1.26 25.20
C ARG A 330 -22.97 1.60 26.44
N GLY A 331 -21.86 2.33 26.23
CA GLY A 331 -20.93 2.69 27.28
C GLY A 331 -21.49 3.66 28.33
N ILE A 332 -22.27 4.64 27.88
CA ILE A 332 -22.70 5.80 28.65
C ILE A 332 -24.20 5.85 28.85
N PHE A 333 -25.01 5.84 27.79
CA PHE A 333 -26.46 6.03 27.87
C PHE A 333 -27.21 4.84 28.48
N GLU A 334 -26.84 3.62 28.13
CA GLU A 334 -27.49 2.42 28.72
C GLU A 334 -27.20 2.28 30.20
N LYS A 335 -26.05 2.74 30.67
CA LYS A 335 -25.63 2.72 32.08
C LYS A 335 -26.34 3.82 32.91
N ASP A 336 -26.66 4.96 32.28
CA ASP A 336 -27.33 6.06 32.93
C ASP A 336 -28.86 6.00 32.69
N HIS A 337 -29.55 5.29 33.55
CA HIS A 337 -31.01 5.16 33.47
C HIS A 337 -31.77 6.49 33.48
N ALA A 338 -31.22 7.56 34.02
CA ALA A 338 -31.86 8.87 34.05
C ALA A 338 -31.84 9.53 32.67
N LEU A 339 -30.77 9.39 31.90
CA LEU A 339 -30.69 9.85 30.53
C LEU A 339 -31.49 8.95 29.57
N ALA A 340 -31.35 7.64 29.67
CA ALA A 340 -32.06 6.67 28.84
C ALA A 340 -33.58 6.86 28.86
N ARG A 341 -34.16 7.30 30.01
CA ARG A 341 -35.60 7.58 30.14
C ARG A 341 -36.04 8.88 29.47
N ARG A 342 -35.12 9.77 29.11
CA ARG A 342 -35.40 11.11 28.55
C ARG A 342 -35.17 11.20 27.05
N PHE A 343 -34.30 10.39 26.56
CA PHE A 343 -34.02 10.30 25.13
C PHE A 343 -34.76 9.15 24.47
N GLN A 344 -35.18 9.34 23.22
CA GLN A 344 -35.71 8.27 22.38
C GLN A 344 -34.72 7.98 21.28
N LYS A 345 -34.21 6.75 21.27
CA LYS A 345 -33.26 6.29 20.26
C LYS A 345 -33.85 6.25 18.87
N ILE A 346 -33.11 6.74 17.89
CA ILE A 346 -33.31 6.59 16.44
C ILE A 346 -32.03 5.97 15.89
N ASP A 347 -32.15 4.78 15.32
CA ASP A 347 -31.01 4.13 14.67
C ASP A 347 -30.76 4.75 13.30
N VAL A 348 -29.54 5.23 13.06
CA VAL A 348 -29.10 5.79 11.78
C VAL A 348 -28.11 4.79 11.18
N VAL A 349 -28.60 4.01 10.24
CA VAL A 349 -27.79 2.99 9.57
C VAL A 349 -27.00 3.55 8.41
N GLU A 350 -25.90 2.89 8.02
CA GLU A 350 -25.13 3.22 6.84
C GLU A 350 -26.01 3.13 5.59
N PRO A 351 -26.03 4.15 4.71
CA PRO A 351 -26.81 4.09 3.48
C PRO A 351 -26.22 3.06 2.51
N SER A 352 -27.08 2.52 1.67
CA SER A 352 -26.65 1.65 0.57
C SER A 352 -25.83 2.42 -0.48
N VAL A 353 -25.10 1.69 -1.33
CA VAL A 353 -24.37 2.31 -2.44
C VAL A 353 -25.32 3.09 -3.36
N ALA A 354 -26.51 2.57 -3.62
CA ALA A 354 -27.50 3.24 -4.47
C ALA A 354 -27.98 4.57 -3.84
N GLU A 355 -28.31 4.58 -2.55
CA GLU A 355 -28.67 5.79 -1.83
C GLU A 355 -27.50 6.80 -1.80
N THR A 356 -26.27 6.32 -1.62
CA THR A 356 -25.06 7.16 -1.65
C THR A 356 -24.88 7.83 -3.00
N ILE A 357 -25.12 7.14 -4.12
CA ILE A 357 -25.07 7.75 -5.46
C ILE A 357 -26.06 8.91 -5.56
N GLU A 358 -27.28 8.74 -5.06
CA GLU A 358 -28.28 9.83 -5.07
C GLU A 358 -27.87 11.02 -4.16
N ILE A 359 -27.25 10.72 -2.99
CA ILE A 359 -26.69 11.75 -2.11
C ILE A 359 -25.58 12.53 -2.86
N LEU A 360 -24.64 11.86 -3.52
CA LEU A 360 -23.57 12.51 -4.27
C LEU A 360 -24.11 13.36 -5.44
N LYS A 361 -25.13 12.89 -6.15
CA LYS A 361 -25.81 13.67 -7.21
C LYS A 361 -26.45 14.94 -6.64
N GLY A 362 -27.07 14.87 -5.47
CA GLY A 362 -27.65 16.02 -4.82
C GLY A 362 -26.62 17.05 -4.32
N LEU A 363 -25.44 16.60 -3.95
CA LEU A 363 -24.33 17.46 -3.52
C LEU A 363 -23.47 17.98 -4.68
N ARG A 364 -23.64 17.43 -5.89
CA ARG A 364 -22.82 17.71 -7.08
C ARG A 364 -22.65 19.21 -7.35
N SER A 365 -23.74 19.98 -7.34
CA SER A 365 -23.71 21.41 -7.65
C SER A 365 -22.81 22.18 -6.67
N ARG A 366 -22.79 21.79 -5.41
CA ARG A 366 -21.95 22.41 -4.37
C ARG A 366 -20.47 22.16 -4.61
N PHE A 367 -20.10 20.91 -4.93
CA PHE A 367 -18.71 20.57 -5.24
C PHE A 367 -18.24 21.20 -6.55
N GLU A 368 -19.12 21.24 -7.57
CA GLU A 368 -18.83 21.91 -8.85
C GLU A 368 -18.57 23.42 -8.67
N GLU A 369 -19.36 24.07 -7.84
CA GLU A 369 -19.19 25.51 -7.52
C GLU A 369 -17.91 25.75 -6.71
N HIS A 370 -17.65 24.91 -5.70
CA HIS A 370 -16.48 25.05 -4.81
C HIS A 370 -15.15 24.82 -5.53
N HIS A 371 -15.06 23.75 -6.31
CA HIS A 371 -13.81 23.35 -6.99
C HIS A 371 -13.69 23.95 -8.41
N ARG A 372 -14.76 24.49 -8.97
CA ARG A 372 -14.85 25.00 -10.37
C ARG A 372 -14.55 23.91 -11.39
N VAL A 373 -15.01 22.69 -11.14
CA VAL A 373 -14.89 21.51 -12.01
C VAL A 373 -16.26 20.92 -12.27
N LYS A 374 -16.40 20.04 -13.25
CA LYS A 374 -17.63 19.28 -13.48
C LYS A 374 -17.41 17.82 -13.11
N TYR A 375 -18.43 17.15 -12.58
CA TYR A 375 -18.41 15.74 -12.27
C TYR A 375 -19.34 14.99 -13.23
N THR A 376 -18.83 13.88 -13.82
CA THR A 376 -19.67 12.99 -14.61
C THR A 376 -20.52 12.11 -13.70
N ASP A 377 -21.65 11.61 -14.19
CA ASP A 377 -22.49 10.68 -13.42
C ASP A 377 -21.79 9.37 -13.15
N GLU A 378 -20.94 8.93 -14.09
CA GLU A 378 -20.08 7.77 -13.97
C GLU A 378 -19.03 7.94 -12.86
N ALA A 379 -18.46 9.15 -12.73
CA ALA A 379 -17.51 9.45 -11.66
C ALA A 379 -18.17 9.39 -10.27
N LEU A 380 -19.37 9.97 -10.10
CA LEU A 380 -20.11 9.90 -8.83
C LEU A 380 -20.49 8.46 -8.49
N LYS A 381 -20.92 7.67 -9.48
CA LYS A 381 -21.20 6.26 -9.29
C LYS A 381 -19.94 5.49 -8.90
N ALA A 382 -18.83 5.71 -9.60
CA ALA A 382 -17.55 5.10 -9.27
C ALA A 382 -17.05 5.48 -7.86
N ALA A 383 -17.24 6.74 -7.43
CA ALA A 383 -16.89 7.18 -6.09
C ALA A 383 -17.63 6.39 -5.00
N ALA A 384 -18.94 6.18 -5.17
CA ALA A 384 -19.72 5.37 -4.22
C ALA A 384 -19.34 3.89 -4.24
N GLU A 385 -19.22 3.27 -5.42
CA GLU A 385 -18.91 1.85 -5.57
C GLU A 385 -17.48 1.51 -5.10
N LEU A 386 -16.50 2.30 -5.54
CA LEU A 386 -15.09 2.04 -5.20
C LEU A 386 -14.76 2.38 -3.75
N SER A 387 -15.33 3.45 -3.19
CA SER A 387 -15.17 3.74 -1.76
C SER A 387 -15.80 2.67 -0.89
N ALA A 388 -16.98 2.14 -1.26
CA ALA A 388 -17.63 1.04 -0.56
C ALA A 388 -16.76 -0.23 -0.57
N ARG A 389 -16.09 -0.52 -1.71
CA ARG A 389 -15.28 -1.72 -1.91
C ARG A 389 -13.91 -1.65 -1.26
N HIS A 390 -13.24 -0.48 -1.33
CA HIS A 390 -11.81 -0.37 -1.01
C HIS A 390 -11.50 0.42 0.26
N ILE A 391 -12.43 1.26 0.76
CA ILE A 391 -12.23 2.06 1.97
C ILE A 391 -13.06 1.45 3.11
N ASN A 392 -12.41 0.66 3.98
CA ASN A 392 -13.10 -0.10 5.03
C ASN A 392 -13.09 0.60 6.40
N GLU A 393 -12.23 1.60 6.60
CA GLU A 393 -12.09 2.30 7.89
C GLU A 393 -13.19 3.33 8.17
N ARG A 394 -13.98 3.70 7.17
CA ARG A 394 -15.04 4.71 7.25
C ARG A 394 -16.34 4.20 6.63
N HIS A 395 -17.44 4.87 6.93
CA HIS A 395 -18.77 4.51 6.45
C HIS A 395 -19.26 5.43 5.33
N LEU A 396 -20.17 4.92 4.52
CA LEU A 396 -20.92 5.73 3.58
C LEU A 396 -21.91 6.64 4.33
N PRO A 397 -22.21 7.84 3.83
CA PRO A 397 -21.72 8.44 2.57
C PRO A 397 -20.39 9.18 2.71
N ASP A 398 -19.89 9.40 3.93
CA ASP A 398 -18.74 10.26 4.26
C ASP A 398 -17.49 9.92 3.43
N LYS A 399 -17.10 8.63 3.38
CA LYS A 399 -15.96 8.18 2.58
C LYS A 399 -16.10 8.44 1.08
N ALA A 400 -17.32 8.41 0.55
CA ALA A 400 -17.57 8.70 -0.87
C ALA A 400 -17.57 10.21 -1.15
N ILE A 401 -18.06 10.99 -0.20
CA ILE A 401 -18.00 12.46 -0.22
C ILE A 401 -16.54 12.92 -0.21
N ASP A 402 -15.72 12.39 0.70
CA ASP A 402 -14.28 12.70 0.76
C ASP A 402 -13.56 12.39 -0.57
N VAL A 403 -13.89 11.27 -1.21
CA VAL A 403 -13.31 10.92 -2.52
C VAL A 403 -13.67 11.95 -3.59
N VAL A 404 -14.91 12.40 -3.64
CA VAL A 404 -15.37 13.41 -4.61
C VAL A 404 -14.71 14.76 -4.34
N ASP A 405 -14.65 15.16 -3.09
CA ASP A 405 -14.03 16.43 -2.66
C ASP A 405 -12.52 16.45 -2.98
N GLU A 406 -11.78 15.39 -2.61
CA GLU A 406 -10.35 15.29 -2.92
C GLU A 406 -10.09 15.25 -4.43
N ALA A 407 -10.94 14.60 -5.22
CA ALA A 407 -10.78 14.56 -6.68
C ALA A 407 -10.91 15.97 -7.31
N GLY A 408 -11.89 16.75 -6.87
CA GLY A 408 -12.06 18.14 -7.29
C GLY A 408 -10.89 19.03 -6.88
N ALA A 409 -10.46 18.92 -5.61
CA ALA A 409 -9.34 19.68 -5.07
C ALA A 409 -8.04 19.41 -5.85
N ARG A 410 -7.77 18.14 -6.21
CA ARG A 410 -6.56 17.78 -6.98
C ARG A 410 -6.52 18.39 -8.37
N LEU A 411 -7.64 18.40 -9.09
CA LEU A 411 -7.69 19.03 -10.42
C LEU A 411 -7.45 20.53 -10.31
N ARG A 412 -7.98 21.18 -9.28
CA ARG A 412 -7.76 22.60 -9.01
C ARG A 412 -6.28 22.92 -8.75
N VAL A 413 -5.59 22.12 -7.93
CA VAL A 413 -4.16 22.29 -7.62
C VAL A 413 -3.26 22.07 -8.84
N LYS A 414 -3.62 21.17 -9.75
CA LYS A 414 -2.86 20.92 -10.99
C LYS A 414 -2.95 22.08 -12.02
N GLY A 415 -3.66 23.16 -11.73
CA GLY A 415 -3.74 24.34 -12.59
C GLY A 415 -4.55 24.13 -13.89
N LEU A 416 -5.33 23.04 -13.98
CA LEU A 416 -6.19 22.75 -15.13
C LEU A 416 -7.50 23.55 -15.12
N THR A 417 -7.50 24.75 -14.48
CA THR A 417 -8.71 25.52 -14.19
C THR A 417 -9.14 26.48 -15.31
N ASP A 418 -8.43 26.52 -16.44
CA ASP A 418 -8.75 27.55 -17.47
C ASP A 418 -9.88 27.19 -18.43
N GLN A 419 -10.41 25.98 -18.45
CA GLN A 419 -11.72 25.68 -19.08
C GLN A 419 -12.22 24.31 -18.59
N ALA A 420 -13.29 24.31 -17.74
CA ALA A 420 -14.16 23.17 -17.46
C ALA A 420 -13.45 21.80 -17.30
N ALA A 421 -12.47 21.72 -16.40
CA ALA A 421 -11.88 20.43 -16.05
C ALA A 421 -12.99 19.51 -15.55
N THR A 422 -13.08 18.32 -16.14
CA THR A 422 -14.08 17.32 -15.79
C THR A 422 -13.42 16.23 -14.95
N VAL A 423 -14.06 15.87 -13.83
CA VAL A 423 -13.69 14.69 -13.03
C VAL A 423 -14.40 13.49 -13.63
N ASP A 424 -13.63 12.57 -14.16
CA ASP A 424 -14.07 11.28 -14.69
C ASP A 424 -13.70 10.12 -13.75
N VAL A 425 -14.02 8.90 -14.14
CA VAL A 425 -13.76 7.68 -13.38
C VAL A 425 -12.28 7.53 -13.04
N GLU A 426 -11.37 7.86 -13.97
CA GLU A 426 -9.92 7.74 -13.78
C GLU A 426 -9.40 8.58 -12.59
N GLN A 427 -9.89 9.82 -12.43
CA GLN A 427 -9.51 10.68 -11.31
C GLN A 427 -10.03 10.15 -9.99
N ILE A 428 -11.23 9.57 -9.98
CA ILE A 428 -11.80 8.91 -8.80
C ILE A 428 -11.00 7.66 -8.43
N GLU A 429 -10.65 6.82 -9.41
CA GLU A 429 -9.79 5.65 -9.20
C GLU A 429 -8.44 6.02 -8.58
N ASP A 430 -7.80 7.07 -9.07
CA ASP A 430 -6.55 7.62 -8.54
C ASP A 430 -6.66 8.06 -7.08
N VAL A 431 -7.77 8.71 -6.71
CA VAL A 431 -8.01 9.19 -5.35
C VAL A 431 -8.28 8.01 -4.43
N VAL A 432 -9.16 7.09 -4.82
CA VAL A 432 -9.47 5.87 -4.05
C VAL A 432 -8.21 5.04 -3.84
N ALA A 433 -7.39 4.86 -4.88
CA ALA A 433 -6.13 4.14 -4.78
C ALA A 433 -5.20 4.74 -3.72
N ARG A 434 -5.14 6.06 -3.61
CA ARG A 434 -4.32 6.76 -2.63
C ARG A 434 -4.88 6.64 -1.21
N ILE A 435 -6.18 6.89 -1.03
CA ILE A 435 -6.84 6.81 0.29
C ILE A 435 -6.76 5.39 0.83
N ALA A 436 -7.09 4.40 -0.01
CA ALA A 436 -7.06 2.98 0.35
C ALA A 436 -5.65 2.39 0.37
N ARG A 437 -4.61 3.17 0.00
CA ARG A 437 -3.20 2.73 -0.11
C ARG A 437 -3.02 1.54 -1.04
N ILE A 438 -3.80 1.50 -2.11
CA ILE A 438 -3.75 0.47 -3.15
C ILE A 438 -2.95 1.02 -4.32
N PRO A 439 -2.17 0.19 -5.03
CA PRO A 439 -1.57 0.63 -6.29
C PRO A 439 -2.67 1.11 -7.25
N PRO A 440 -2.51 2.26 -7.92
CA PRO A 440 -3.54 2.80 -8.84
C PRO A 440 -3.96 1.80 -9.91
N LYS A 441 -3.04 0.91 -10.31
CA LYS A 441 -3.28 -0.16 -11.29
C LYS A 441 -4.23 -1.26 -10.81
N THR A 442 -4.46 -1.41 -9.52
CA THR A 442 -5.38 -2.44 -8.96
C THR A 442 -6.84 -1.99 -9.02
N VAL A 443 -7.06 -0.70 -9.20
CA VAL A 443 -8.40 -0.10 -9.32
C VAL A 443 -8.84 -0.01 -10.79
N SER A 444 -7.88 0.04 -11.72
CA SER A 444 -8.11 0.19 -13.16
C SER A 444 -8.08 -1.13 -13.94
N SER A 445 -8.53 -1.11 -15.19
CA SER A 445 -8.55 -2.24 -16.13
C SER A 445 -7.18 -2.89 -16.43
N ASN A 446 -6.09 -2.31 -15.97
CA ASN A 446 -4.70 -2.79 -16.17
C ASN A 446 -4.30 -3.99 -15.30
N ASP A 447 -5.13 -4.40 -14.33
CA ASP A 447 -4.87 -5.57 -13.47
C ASP A 447 -4.72 -6.87 -14.32
N LYS A 448 -5.39 -6.93 -15.46
CA LYS A 448 -5.29 -8.06 -16.39
C LYS A 448 -3.89 -8.23 -17.00
N GLU A 449 -3.21 -7.14 -17.32
CA GLU A 449 -1.84 -7.20 -17.88
C GLU A 449 -0.82 -7.61 -16.82
N VAL A 450 -0.98 -7.09 -15.60
CA VAL A 450 -0.12 -7.48 -14.47
C VAL A 450 -0.22 -8.98 -14.20
N LEU A 451 -1.45 -9.51 -14.16
CA LEU A 451 -1.69 -10.94 -13.95
C LEU A 451 -1.22 -11.79 -15.15
N ARG A 452 -1.32 -11.26 -16.37
CA ARG A 452 -0.84 -11.94 -17.58
C ARG A 452 0.68 -12.15 -17.55
N ASN A 453 1.41 -11.13 -17.08
CA ASN A 453 2.87 -11.14 -17.05
C ASN A 453 3.45 -11.63 -15.73
N LEU A 454 2.62 -11.94 -14.72
CA LEU A 454 3.04 -12.28 -13.37
C LEU A 454 4.01 -13.47 -13.34
N GLU A 455 3.68 -14.55 -14.04
CA GLU A 455 4.50 -15.75 -14.13
C GLU A 455 5.87 -15.46 -14.74
N ARG A 456 5.91 -14.77 -15.87
CA ARG A 456 7.14 -14.36 -16.53
C ARG A 456 8.00 -13.49 -15.63
N ASN A 457 7.40 -12.51 -14.95
CA ASN A 457 8.13 -11.60 -14.05
C ASN A 457 8.72 -12.33 -12.85
N LEU A 458 7.99 -13.29 -12.29
CA LEU A 458 8.51 -14.10 -11.18
C LEU A 458 9.64 -15.04 -11.64
N LYS A 459 9.53 -15.69 -12.79
CA LYS A 459 10.58 -16.58 -13.36
C LYS A 459 11.86 -15.83 -13.72
N LEU A 460 11.81 -14.51 -13.99
CA LEU A 460 13.02 -13.69 -14.22
C LEU A 460 13.88 -13.53 -12.96
N VAL A 461 13.29 -13.62 -11.78
CA VAL A 461 13.98 -13.31 -10.50
C VAL A 461 14.13 -14.54 -9.61
N ILE A 462 13.34 -15.58 -9.84
CA ILE A 462 13.30 -16.82 -9.07
C ILE A 462 13.77 -17.95 -9.95
N TYR A 463 14.78 -18.70 -9.47
CA TYR A 463 15.41 -19.74 -10.24
C TYR A 463 15.12 -21.14 -9.66
N GLY A 464 14.93 -22.11 -10.54
CA GLY A 464 14.78 -23.53 -10.19
C GLY A 464 13.48 -23.89 -9.47
N GLN A 465 12.48 -23.00 -9.50
CA GLN A 465 11.17 -23.22 -8.87
C GLN A 465 10.03 -22.98 -9.86
N ASP A 466 10.24 -23.29 -11.14
CA ASP A 466 9.29 -22.97 -12.22
C ASP A 466 7.90 -23.54 -11.96
N LYS A 467 7.80 -24.82 -11.55
CA LYS A 467 6.53 -25.48 -11.22
C LYS A 467 5.80 -24.81 -10.04
N ALA A 468 6.56 -24.38 -9.01
CA ALA A 468 5.99 -23.69 -7.86
C ALA A 468 5.43 -22.33 -8.26
N VAL A 469 6.14 -21.58 -9.11
CA VAL A 469 5.72 -20.28 -9.65
C VAL A 469 4.49 -20.44 -10.54
N GLU A 470 4.45 -21.43 -11.44
CA GLU A 470 3.29 -21.74 -12.28
C GLU A 470 2.04 -22.03 -11.44
N THR A 471 2.14 -22.98 -10.49
CA THR A 471 1.02 -23.34 -9.61
C THR A 471 0.50 -22.13 -8.83
N LEU A 472 1.41 -21.28 -8.30
CA LEU A 472 1.07 -20.07 -7.56
C LEU A 472 0.34 -19.06 -8.44
N THR A 473 0.87 -18.80 -9.62
CA THR A 473 0.30 -17.80 -10.55
C THR A 473 -1.06 -18.22 -11.10
N ASP A 474 -1.24 -19.50 -11.41
CA ASP A 474 -2.51 -20.04 -11.87
C ASP A 474 -3.59 -19.97 -10.79
N ALA A 475 -3.25 -20.29 -9.54
CA ALA A 475 -4.18 -20.16 -8.43
C ALA A 475 -4.57 -18.70 -8.18
N ILE A 476 -3.63 -17.76 -8.28
CA ILE A 476 -3.92 -16.31 -8.16
C ILE A 476 -4.80 -15.82 -9.32
N LYS A 477 -4.50 -16.24 -10.56
CA LYS A 477 -5.32 -15.91 -11.73
C LYS A 477 -6.75 -16.44 -11.58
N MET A 478 -6.90 -17.67 -11.10
CA MET A 478 -8.21 -18.28 -10.84
C MET A 478 -9.00 -17.49 -9.80
N SER A 479 -8.39 -17.15 -8.66
CA SER A 479 -9.03 -16.34 -7.63
C SER A 479 -9.45 -14.95 -8.13
N ARG A 480 -8.59 -14.28 -8.89
CA ARG A 480 -8.85 -12.93 -9.44
C ARG A 480 -9.79 -12.92 -10.65
N SER A 481 -10.13 -14.07 -11.21
CA SER A 481 -11.10 -14.17 -12.32
C SER A 481 -12.56 -13.91 -11.93
N GLY A 482 -12.84 -13.75 -10.62
CA GLY A 482 -14.21 -13.60 -10.09
C GLY A 482 -14.97 -14.91 -9.92
N LEU A 483 -14.32 -16.06 -10.12
CA LEU A 483 -14.90 -17.38 -9.89
C LEU A 483 -14.72 -17.86 -8.43
N GLY A 484 -13.96 -17.14 -7.64
CA GLY A 484 -13.74 -17.42 -6.22
C GLY A 484 -14.87 -16.91 -5.32
N ASP A 485 -14.91 -17.37 -4.06
CA ASP A 485 -15.84 -16.86 -3.04
C ASP A 485 -15.34 -15.49 -2.55
N GLU A 486 -16.14 -14.44 -2.79
CA GLU A 486 -15.83 -13.05 -2.39
C GLU A 486 -15.65 -12.86 -0.87
N ARG A 487 -16.06 -13.83 -0.08
CA ARG A 487 -15.94 -13.80 1.39
C ARG A 487 -14.59 -14.30 1.89
N LYS A 488 -13.79 -14.94 1.05
CA LYS A 488 -12.49 -15.52 1.39
C LYS A 488 -11.34 -14.61 1.01
N PRO A 489 -10.13 -14.84 1.58
CA PRO A 489 -8.89 -14.22 1.08
C PRO A 489 -8.67 -14.49 -0.41
N VAL A 490 -7.86 -13.65 -1.07
CA VAL A 490 -7.47 -13.85 -2.49
C VAL A 490 -6.87 -15.23 -2.72
N GLY A 491 -6.13 -15.76 -1.74
CA GLY A 491 -5.61 -17.11 -1.78
C GLY A 491 -4.87 -17.45 -0.50
N SER A 492 -4.91 -18.73 -0.12
CA SER A 492 -4.26 -19.29 1.07
C SER A 492 -3.36 -20.44 0.65
N PHE A 493 -2.04 -20.22 0.66
CA PHE A 493 -1.04 -21.12 0.10
C PHE A 493 -0.12 -21.69 1.18
N LEU A 494 0.18 -22.98 1.11
CA LEU A 494 1.20 -23.62 1.92
C LEU A 494 2.42 -23.94 1.05
N PHE A 495 3.56 -23.29 1.33
CA PHE A 495 4.84 -23.56 0.68
C PHE A 495 5.63 -24.58 1.50
N ALA A 496 5.78 -25.76 0.96
CA ALA A 496 6.47 -26.87 1.60
C ALA A 496 7.79 -27.19 0.88
N GLY A 497 8.85 -27.44 1.64
CA GLY A 497 10.14 -27.82 1.07
C GLY A 497 11.33 -27.47 1.99
N PRO A 498 12.56 -27.83 1.59
CA PRO A 498 13.76 -27.58 2.36
C PRO A 498 13.98 -26.10 2.70
N THR A 499 14.79 -25.85 3.71
CA THR A 499 15.22 -24.50 4.05
C THR A 499 16.13 -23.94 2.95
N GLY A 500 16.04 -22.62 2.67
CA GLY A 500 16.97 -21.95 1.74
C GLY A 500 16.74 -22.21 0.26
N VAL A 501 15.58 -22.76 -0.15
CA VAL A 501 15.20 -22.99 -1.56
C VAL A 501 14.42 -21.84 -2.19
N GLY A 502 14.17 -20.76 -1.44
CA GLY A 502 13.57 -19.54 -1.97
C GLY A 502 12.10 -19.30 -1.62
N LYS A 503 11.46 -20.04 -0.69
CA LYS A 503 10.06 -19.86 -0.29
C LYS A 503 9.71 -18.41 0.10
N THR A 504 10.48 -17.83 0.99
CA THR A 504 10.31 -16.44 1.45
C THR A 504 10.58 -15.44 0.33
N GLU A 505 11.55 -15.72 -0.54
CA GLU A 505 11.89 -14.85 -1.67
C GLU A 505 10.78 -14.82 -2.72
N VAL A 506 10.16 -15.97 -3.04
CA VAL A 506 8.99 -16.03 -3.94
C VAL A 506 7.86 -15.14 -3.41
N THR A 507 7.58 -15.22 -2.10
CA THR A 507 6.54 -14.42 -1.47
C THR A 507 6.83 -12.92 -1.53
N ARG A 508 8.09 -12.53 -1.29
CA ARG A 508 8.52 -11.13 -1.39
C ARG A 508 8.43 -10.61 -2.82
N GLN A 509 8.88 -11.40 -3.80
CA GLN A 509 8.82 -11.02 -5.20
C GLN A 509 7.39 -10.99 -5.74
N LEU A 510 6.50 -11.84 -5.21
CA LEU A 510 5.08 -11.77 -5.50
C LEU A 510 4.47 -10.42 -5.06
N ALA A 511 4.78 -9.97 -3.84
CA ALA A 511 4.32 -8.68 -3.35
C ALA A 511 4.81 -7.52 -4.23
N ILE A 512 6.09 -7.54 -4.61
CA ILE A 512 6.69 -6.54 -5.51
C ILE A 512 6.03 -6.57 -6.90
N ALA A 513 5.82 -7.76 -7.46
CA ALA A 513 5.22 -7.93 -8.79
C ALA A 513 3.77 -7.45 -8.83
N LEU A 514 3.02 -7.65 -7.76
CA LEU A 514 1.65 -7.16 -7.61
C LEU A 514 1.59 -5.69 -7.15
N GLY A 515 2.71 -5.12 -6.69
CA GLY A 515 2.79 -3.76 -6.18
C GLY A 515 2.05 -3.56 -4.85
N ILE A 516 1.90 -4.62 -4.03
CA ILE A 516 1.23 -4.59 -2.73
C ILE A 516 2.25 -4.80 -1.60
N GLU A 517 1.84 -4.50 -0.35
CA GLU A 517 2.73 -4.57 0.81
C GLU A 517 3.07 -6.02 1.18
N PHE A 518 4.30 -6.21 1.69
CA PHE A 518 4.79 -7.50 2.17
C PHE A 518 4.84 -7.51 3.70
N LEU A 519 3.99 -8.31 4.33
CA LEU A 519 3.92 -8.48 5.77
C LEU A 519 4.47 -9.85 6.15
N ARG A 520 5.43 -9.90 7.07
CA ARG A 520 6.05 -11.16 7.53
C ARG A 520 5.91 -11.30 9.03
N PHE A 521 5.43 -12.48 9.45
CA PHE A 521 5.40 -12.92 10.84
C PHE A 521 6.13 -14.26 10.94
N ASP A 522 7.13 -14.32 11.81
CA ASP A 522 7.86 -15.57 12.12
C ASP A 522 7.12 -16.32 13.22
N MET A 523 6.61 -17.49 12.88
CA MET A 523 5.76 -18.25 13.81
C MET A 523 6.56 -18.89 14.95
N SER A 524 7.88 -18.87 14.89
CA SER A 524 8.73 -19.25 16.03
C SER A 524 8.60 -18.32 17.22
N GLU A 525 8.16 -17.06 17.02
CA GLU A 525 7.86 -16.12 18.10
C GLU A 525 6.51 -16.38 18.77
N TYR A 526 5.65 -17.21 18.16
CA TYR A 526 4.27 -17.49 18.59
C TYR A 526 4.06 -18.95 18.98
N MET A 527 5.07 -19.58 19.58
CA MET A 527 5.03 -20.96 20.06
C MET A 527 4.20 -21.12 21.34
N GLU A 528 4.12 -20.07 22.15
CA GLU A 528 3.45 -20.11 23.44
C GLU A 528 2.09 -19.40 23.39
N ARG A 529 1.13 -19.90 24.18
CA ARG A 529 -0.23 -19.37 24.18
C ARG A 529 -0.33 -17.87 24.49
N HIS A 530 0.50 -17.37 25.39
CA HIS A 530 0.50 -15.95 25.73
C HIS A 530 1.03 -15.06 24.62
N THR A 531 1.91 -15.56 23.73
CA THR A 531 2.40 -14.80 22.59
C THR A 531 1.36 -14.71 21.46
N VAL A 532 0.45 -15.67 21.36
CA VAL A 532 -0.67 -15.62 20.38
C VAL A 532 -1.58 -14.42 20.65
N SER A 533 -1.76 -14.05 21.93
CA SER A 533 -2.53 -12.84 22.29
C SER A 533 -1.94 -11.56 21.72
N ARG A 534 -0.65 -11.52 21.38
CA ARG A 534 -0.03 -10.36 20.71
C ARG A 534 -0.51 -10.20 19.25
N LEU A 535 -0.94 -11.29 18.59
CA LEU A 535 -1.45 -11.23 17.22
C LEU A 535 -2.85 -10.59 17.16
N ILE A 536 -3.72 -10.86 18.16
CA ILE A 536 -5.12 -10.45 18.18
C ILE A 536 -5.46 -9.47 19.31
N GLY A 537 -4.46 -9.00 20.06
CA GLY A 537 -4.65 -8.16 21.25
C GLY A 537 -4.83 -8.95 22.55
N ALA A 538 -4.52 -8.33 23.68
CA ALA A 538 -4.70 -8.94 25.00
C ALA A 538 -6.19 -8.92 25.39
N PRO A 539 -6.70 -9.95 26.10
CA PRO A 539 -8.06 -9.94 26.62
C PRO A 539 -8.27 -8.82 27.67
N PRO A 540 -9.50 -8.34 27.85
CA PRO A 540 -9.84 -7.36 28.87
C PRO A 540 -9.33 -7.77 30.26
N GLY A 541 -8.64 -6.89 30.95
CA GLY A 541 -8.08 -7.10 32.29
C GLY A 541 -6.60 -7.53 32.33
N TYR A 542 -5.95 -7.73 31.18
CA TYR A 542 -4.51 -7.99 31.11
C TYR A 542 -3.74 -6.71 30.74
N VAL A 543 -2.48 -6.65 31.15
CA VAL A 543 -1.57 -5.53 30.82
C VAL A 543 -1.41 -5.45 29.28
N GLY A 544 -1.64 -4.26 28.70
CA GLY A 544 -1.58 -4.06 27.25
C GLY A 544 -2.92 -4.29 26.52
N PHE A 545 -4.05 -4.39 27.22
CA PHE A 545 -5.39 -4.49 26.63
C PHE A 545 -5.72 -3.36 25.65
N ASP A 546 -5.24 -2.13 25.91
CA ASP A 546 -5.47 -0.98 25.02
C ASP A 546 -4.67 -1.05 23.70
N GLN A 547 -3.70 -1.98 23.60
CA GLN A 547 -2.93 -2.21 22.39
C GLN A 547 -3.69 -3.19 21.51
N GLY A 548 -3.93 -2.81 20.24
CA GLY A 548 -4.51 -3.71 19.25
C GLY A 548 -3.61 -4.90 18.95
N GLY A 549 -4.15 -5.92 18.30
CA GLY A 549 -3.35 -7.08 17.86
C GLY A 549 -2.40 -6.71 16.72
N LEU A 550 -1.16 -7.18 16.79
CA LEU A 550 -0.14 -6.89 15.77
C LEU A 550 -0.57 -7.30 14.35
N LEU A 551 -1.21 -8.46 14.23
CA LEU A 551 -1.69 -8.96 12.94
C LEU A 551 -2.89 -8.14 12.45
N THR A 552 -3.87 -7.89 13.32
CA THR A 552 -5.08 -7.13 12.96
C THR A 552 -4.75 -5.68 12.63
N GLU A 553 -3.83 -5.04 13.36
CA GLU A 553 -3.37 -3.69 13.03
C GLU A 553 -2.57 -3.62 11.72
N ALA A 554 -1.69 -4.60 11.47
CA ALA A 554 -0.91 -4.63 10.23
C ALA A 554 -1.83 -4.75 9.00
N ILE A 555 -2.84 -5.61 9.07
CA ILE A 555 -3.83 -5.77 8.00
C ILE A 555 -4.75 -4.55 7.88
N ALA A 556 -5.17 -3.94 8.98
CA ALA A 556 -5.95 -2.70 8.93
C ALA A 556 -5.16 -1.55 8.27
N LYS A 557 -3.84 -1.47 8.52
CA LYS A 557 -2.96 -0.49 7.87
C LYS A 557 -2.71 -0.80 6.39
N HIS A 558 -2.67 -2.09 6.02
CA HIS A 558 -2.37 -2.58 4.67
C HIS A 558 -3.37 -3.65 4.25
N PRO A 559 -4.61 -3.26 3.89
CA PRO A 559 -5.68 -4.21 3.55
C PRO A 559 -5.40 -5.00 2.27
N HIS A 560 -4.49 -4.53 1.43
CA HIS A 560 -3.98 -5.23 0.25
C HIS A 560 -2.52 -5.59 0.50
N ALA A 561 -2.26 -6.84 0.88
CA ALA A 561 -0.93 -7.29 1.24
C ALA A 561 -0.71 -8.76 0.89
N VAL A 562 0.56 -9.15 0.79
CA VAL A 562 0.99 -10.55 0.87
C VAL A 562 1.43 -10.81 2.31
N LEU A 563 0.68 -11.61 3.02
CA LEU A 563 0.96 -12.03 4.39
C LEU A 563 1.75 -13.32 4.37
N LEU A 564 2.99 -13.29 4.85
CA LEU A 564 3.83 -14.46 5.06
C LEU A 564 3.83 -14.87 6.52
N LEU A 565 3.38 -16.08 6.80
CA LEU A 565 3.52 -16.76 8.09
C LEU A 565 4.64 -17.80 7.94
N ASP A 566 5.84 -17.43 8.41
CA ASP A 566 7.04 -18.24 8.22
C ASP A 566 7.14 -19.33 9.30
N GLU A 567 7.50 -20.57 8.92
CA GLU A 567 7.66 -21.73 9.80
C GLU A 567 6.38 -22.06 10.62
N ILE A 568 5.24 -22.15 9.90
CA ILE A 568 3.92 -22.35 10.52
C ILE A 568 3.82 -23.58 11.44
N GLU A 569 4.64 -24.60 11.22
CA GLU A 569 4.72 -25.79 12.06
C GLU A 569 5.16 -25.52 13.50
N LYS A 570 5.79 -24.37 13.76
CA LYS A 570 6.21 -23.95 15.10
C LYS A 570 5.15 -23.20 15.87
N ALA A 571 4.09 -22.76 15.21
CA ALA A 571 3.02 -21.98 15.82
C ALA A 571 2.25 -22.78 16.86
N HIS A 572 1.78 -22.08 17.90
CA HIS A 572 0.83 -22.67 18.86
C HIS A 572 -0.47 -23.09 18.16
N PRO A 573 -1.15 -24.17 18.58
CA PRO A 573 -2.40 -24.64 17.98
C PRO A 573 -3.49 -23.57 17.86
N ASP A 574 -3.56 -22.61 18.77
CA ASP A 574 -4.54 -21.52 18.71
C ASP A 574 -4.35 -20.63 17.45
N VAL A 575 -3.13 -20.52 16.90
CA VAL A 575 -2.89 -19.79 15.65
C VAL A 575 -3.62 -20.47 14.48
N PHE A 576 -3.65 -21.79 14.44
CA PHE A 576 -4.39 -22.52 13.40
C PHE A 576 -5.89 -22.24 13.48
N ASN A 577 -6.46 -22.11 14.68
CA ASN A 577 -7.87 -21.75 14.86
C ASN A 577 -8.19 -20.36 14.32
N LEU A 578 -7.27 -19.38 14.53
CA LEU A 578 -7.41 -18.04 13.97
C LEU A 578 -7.33 -18.07 12.44
N LEU A 579 -6.39 -18.83 11.87
CA LEU A 579 -6.24 -18.96 10.43
C LEU A 579 -7.46 -19.65 9.78
N LEU A 580 -8.04 -20.65 10.42
CA LEU A 580 -9.29 -21.27 9.96
C LEU A 580 -10.42 -20.25 9.83
N GLN A 581 -10.57 -19.37 10.84
CA GLN A 581 -11.56 -18.30 10.79
C GLN A 581 -11.30 -17.31 9.64
N VAL A 582 -10.02 -16.93 9.45
CA VAL A 582 -9.63 -16.02 8.37
C VAL A 582 -9.88 -16.65 6.99
N MET A 583 -9.50 -17.92 6.79
CA MET A 583 -9.68 -18.62 5.53
C MET A 583 -11.15 -18.88 5.17
N ASP A 584 -12.03 -19.03 6.17
CA ASP A 584 -13.46 -19.27 5.93
C ASP A 584 -14.26 -17.98 5.72
N HIS A 585 -13.94 -16.93 6.49
CA HIS A 585 -14.77 -15.73 6.55
C HIS A 585 -14.07 -14.46 6.04
N GLY A 586 -12.78 -14.53 5.73
CA GLY A 586 -11.99 -13.38 5.27
C GLY A 586 -11.90 -12.24 6.28
N THR A 587 -12.28 -12.47 7.55
CA THR A 587 -12.26 -11.44 8.58
C THR A 587 -11.78 -12.00 9.91
N LEU A 588 -11.07 -11.18 10.68
CA LEU A 588 -10.64 -11.50 12.03
C LEU A 588 -11.00 -10.36 12.96
N THR A 589 -11.69 -10.67 14.06
CA THR A 589 -12.04 -9.69 15.09
C THR A 589 -11.03 -9.78 16.23
N ASP A 590 -10.41 -8.65 16.58
CA ASP A 590 -9.50 -8.57 17.73
C ASP A 590 -10.28 -8.59 19.06
N ASN A 591 -9.54 -8.69 20.16
CA ASN A 591 -10.13 -8.68 21.50
C ASN A 591 -10.74 -7.31 21.89
N ASN A 592 -10.45 -6.24 21.15
CA ASN A 592 -11.02 -4.91 21.29
C ASN A 592 -12.30 -4.73 20.44
N GLY A 593 -12.71 -5.75 19.70
CA GLY A 593 -13.88 -5.73 18.81
C GLY A 593 -13.64 -5.10 17.45
N ARG A 594 -12.38 -4.75 17.09
CA ARG A 594 -12.05 -4.26 15.76
C ARG A 594 -11.97 -5.42 14.78
N LYS A 595 -12.55 -5.24 13.60
CA LYS A 595 -12.51 -6.23 12.53
C LYS A 595 -11.41 -5.89 11.54
N ALA A 596 -10.50 -6.83 11.31
CA ALA A 596 -9.52 -6.76 10.22
C ALA A 596 -10.05 -7.56 9.03
N ASP A 597 -9.93 -6.99 7.83
CA ASP A 597 -10.45 -7.56 6.58
C ASP A 597 -9.29 -8.20 5.78
N PHE A 598 -9.37 -9.50 5.57
CA PHE A 598 -8.38 -10.29 4.84
C PHE A 598 -8.82 -10.66 3.42
N ARG A 599 -9.98 -10.22 2.96
CA ARG A 599 -10.53 -10.59 1.64
C ARG A 599 -9.64 -10.19 0.46
N HIS A 600 -8.80 -9.17 0.65
CA HIS A 600 -7.83 -8.71 -0.36
C HIS A 600 -6.39 -9.11 -0.05
N VAL A 601 -6.18 -9.99 0.93
CA VAL A 601 -4.87 -10.47 1.37
C VAL A 601 -4.55 -11.81 0.69
N ILE A 602 -3.31 -11.98 0.26
CA ILE A 602 -2.77 -13.27 -0.16
C ILE A 602 -2.01 -13.85 1.05
N ILE A 603 -2.47 -14.99 1.55
CA ILE A 603 -1.87 -15.65 2.70
C ILE A 603 -0.91 -16.73 2.21
N VAL A 604 0.34 -16.61 2.59
CA VAL A 604 1.38 -17.61 2.33
C VAL A 604 1.91 -18.13 3.65
N MET A 605 1.88 -19.41 3.83
CA MET A 605 2.45 -20.13 4.98
C MET A 605 3.63 -20.94 4.51
N THR A 606 4.76 -20.92 5.22
CA THR A 606 5.89 -21.77 4.87
C THR A 606 6.06 -22.90 5.90
N THR A 607 6.49 -24.05 5.42
CA THR A 607 6.84 -25.18 6.28
C THR A 607 8.09 -25.90 5.75
N ASN A 608 8.88 -26.39 6.68
CA ASN A 608 10.00 -27.28 6.40
C ASN A 608 9.63 -28.77 6.61
N ALA A 609 8.37 -29.05 6.95
CA ALA A 609 7.88 -30.41 7.12
C ALA A 609 8.03 -31.23 5.83
N GLY A 610 8.48 -32.46 5.95
CA GLY A 610 8.74 -33.36 4.82
C GLY A 610 10.08 -33.14 4.10
N ALA A 611 10.83 -32.09 4.44
CA ALA A 611 12.11 -31.78 3.81
C ALA A 611 13.14 -32.93 4.03
N ALA A 612 13.15 -33.56 5.22
CA ALA A 612 14.04 -34.67 5.55
C ALA A 612 13.66 -35.94 4.77
N ASP A 613 12.38 -36.15 4.50
CA ASP A 613 11.89 -37.30 3.75
C ASP A 613 12.09 -37.13 2.24
N MET A 614 11.95 -35.90 1.74
CA MET A 614 12.27 -35.53 0.35
C MET A 614 13.80 -35.64 0.04
N ALA A 615 14.65 -35.44 1.05
CA ALA A 615 16.12 -35.52 0.90
C ALA A 615 16.67 -36.97 1.03
N ARG A 616 15.85 -37.94 1.37
CA ARG A 616 16.29 -39.35 1.45
C ARG A 616 16.47 -39.90 0.05
N THR A 617 17.68 -40.38 -0.23
CA THR A 617 17.96 -41.16 -1.45
C THR A 617 17.15 -42.43 -1.39
N PRO A 618 16.35 -42.78 -2.40
CA PRO A 618 15.57 -44.02 -2.38
C PRO A 618 16.54 -45.23 -2.31
N ILE A 619 16.36 -46.07 -1.28
CA ILE A 619 17.07 -47.32 -1.16
C ILE A 619 16.35 -48.33 -2.05
N GLY A 620 16.76 -48.43 -3.33
CA GLY A 620 16.19 -49.38 -4.29
C GLY A 620 16.40 -48.96 -5.74
N PHE A 621 16.25 -49.88 -6.68
CA PHE A 621 16.51 -49.73 -8.12
C PHE A 621 15.35 -49.05 -8.90
N THR A 622 14.30 -48.58 -8.25
CA THR A 622 13.20 -47.84 -8.89
C THR A 622 13.33 -46.36 -8.56
N PRO A 623 13.28 -45.46 -9.55
CA PRO A 623 13.15 -44.02 -9.31
C PRO A 623 11.79 -43.80 -8.65
N GLY A 624 11.72 -43.74 -7.34
CA GLY A 624 10.53 -43.39 -6.59
C GLY A 624 10.31 -41.88 -6.66
N ASP A 625 9.10 -41.46 -6.93
CA ASP A 625 8.72 -40.08 -6.94
C ASP A 625 8.67 -39.56 -5.48
N ASN A 626 9.77 -38.93 -5.00
CA ASN A 626 9.95 -38.47 -3.61
C ASN A 626 8.92 -37.35 -3.22
N THR A 627 8.10 -36.91 -4.16
CA THR A 627 7.04 -35.95 -3.93
C THR A 627 5.92 -36.52 -3.04
N THR A 628 5.71 -37.82 -3.07
CA THR A 628 4.66 -38.51 -2.28
C THR A 628 5.00 -38.53 -0.79
N ASP A 629 6.26 -38.68 -0.44
CA ASP A 629 6.71 -38.78 0.97
C ASP A 629 6.59 -37.41 1.69
N GLY A 630 6.88 -36.30 0.99
CA GLY A 630 6.70 -34.96 1.52
C GLY A 630 5.23 -34.64 1.83
N MET A 631 4.31 -35.12 0.99
CA MET A 631 2.87 -34.95 1.23
C MET A 631 2.35 -35.76 2.41
N GLU A 632 2.93 -36.91 2.70
CA GLU A 632 2.56 -37.69 3.89
C GLU A 632 2.97 -37.00 5.19
N ALA A 633 4.12 -36.35 5.22
CA ALA A 633 4.56 -35.56 6.37
C ALA A 633 3.61 -34.38 6.62
N ILE A 634 3.18 -33.68 5.56
CA ILE A 634 2.19 -32.60 5.63
C ILE A 634 0.84 -33.12 6.15
N LYS A 635 0.40 -34.31 5.70
CA LYS A 635 -0.83 -34.95 6.16
C LYS A 635 -0.80 -35.31 7.63
N LYS A 636 0.37 -35.67 8.17
CA LYS A 636 0.55 -35.99 9.61
C LYS A 636 0.58 -34.74 10.49
N LEU A 637 1.13 -33.63 9.98
CA LEU A 637 1.33 -32.41 10.75
C LEU A 637 0.08 -31.53 10.79
N PHE A 638 -0.60 -31.39 9.65
CA PHE A 638 -1.77 -30.50 9.52
C PHE A 638 -3.07 -31.30 9.46
N THR A 639 -4.05 -30.86 10.23
CA THR A 639 -5.38 -31.50 10.28
C THR A 639 -6.06 -31.49 8.88
N PRO A 640 -6.91 -32.48 8.57
CA PRO A 640 -7.67 -32.45 7.32
C PRO A 640 -8.48 -31.17 7.12
N GLU A 641 -9.02 -30.64 8.23
CA GLU A 641 -9.79 -29.41 8.23
C GLU A 641 -8.98 -28.22 7.75
N PHE A 642 -7.76 -28.05 8.23
CA PHE A 642 -6.85 -27.00 7.81
C PHE A 642 -6.43 -27.14 6.33
N ARG A 643 -6.08 -28.36 5.92
CA ARG A 643 -5.64 -28.63 4.55
C ARG A 643 -6.70 -28.40 3.49
N ASN A 644 -7.98 -28.67 3.82
CA ASN A 644 -9.11 -28.49 2.91
C ASN A 644 -9.47 -27.00 2.68
N ARG A 645 -8.91 -26.09 3.49
CA ARG A 645 -9.12 -24.64 3.33
C ARG A 645 -7.98 -23.95 2.58
N LEU A 646 -6.89 -24.70 2.27
CA LEU A 646 -5.82 -24.21 1.43
C LEU A 646 -6.24 -24.27 -0.05
N ASP A 647 -5.98 -23.21 -0.78
CA ASP A 647 -6.18 -23.16 -2.23
C ASP A 647 -5.15 -24.02 -2.96
N ALA A 648 -3.89 -24.03 -2.47
CA ALA A 648 -2.87 -24.93 -2.97
C ALA A 648 -1.78 -25.22 -1.94
N VAL A 649 -1.23 -26.44 -2.02
CA VAL A 649 0.02 -26.83 -1.36
C VAL A 649 1.10 -26.87 -2.44
N ILE A 650 2.05 -25.93 -2.35
CA ILE A 650 3.08 -25.72 -3.36
C ILE A 650 4.40 -26.29 -2.86
N GLN A 651 4.93 -27.27 -3.59
CA GLN A 651 6.18 -27.94 -3.23
C GLN A 651 7.37 -27.24 -3.88
N PHE A 652 8.38 -26.96 -3.06
CA PHE A 652 9.66 -26.40 -3.47
C PHE A 652 10.71 -27.52 -3.49
N GLY A 653 11.31 -27.73 -4.65
CA GLY A 653 12.39 -28.70 -4.84
C GLY A 653 13.74 -28.21 -4.32
N GLY A 654 14.69 -29.12 -4.16
CA GLY A 654 16.09 -28.76 -3.98
C GLY A 654 16.65 -27.99 -5.20
N LEU A 655 17.69 -27.21 -4.98
CA LEU A 655 18.34 -26.46 -6.04
C LEU A 655 19.40 -27.33 -6.72
N ASP A 656 19.41 -27.37 -8.05
CA ASP A 656 20.47 -27.99 -8.83
C ASP A 656 21.71 -27.06 -8.92
N GLU A 657 22.84 -27.61 -9.31
CA GLU A 657 24.12 -26.90 -9.35
C GLU A 657 24.07 -25.65 -10.25
N ARG A 658 23.39 -25.73 -11.38
CA ARG A 658 23.22 -24.59 -12.30
C ARG A 658 22.37 -23.47 -11.68
N THR A 659 21.33 -23.86 -10.95
CA THR A 659 20.50 -22.88 -10.23
C THR A 659 21.26 -22.23 -9.09
N ILE A 660 22.11 -22.98 -8.39
CA ILE A 660 22.96 -22.45 -7.33
C ILE A 660 23.92 -21.39 -7.88
N GLU A 661 24.55 -21.63 -9.03
CA GLU A 661 25.40 -20.64 -9.70
C GLU A 661 24.64 -19.35 -10.04
N ARG A 662 23.39 -19.45 -10.51
CA ARG A 662 22.53 -18.28 -10.76
C ARG A 662 22.16 -17.52 -9.48
N VAL A 663 21.98 -18.23 -8.37
CA VAL A 663 21.75 -17.58 -7.06
C VAL A 663 23.00 -16.83 -6.61
N VAL A 664 24.20 -17.37 -6.83
CA VAL A 664 25.47 -16.66 -6.60
C VAL A 664 25.52 -15.39 -7.43
N GLU A 665 25.23 -15.48 -8.74
CA GLU A 665 25.20 -14.29 -9.62
C GLU A 665 24.23 -13.23 -9.11
N LYS A 666 23.03 -13.60 -8.69
CA LYS A 666 22.07 -12.68 -8.10
C LYS A 666 22.65 -11.94 -6.90
N LEU A 667 23.25 -12.66 -5.95
CA LEU A 667 23.82 -12.05 -4.75
C LEU A 667 25.04 -11.16 -5.06
N LEU A 668 25.81 -11.51 -6.08
CA LEU A 668 26.93 -10.68 -6.55
C LEU A 668 26.44 -9.39 -7.21
N VAL A 669 25.39 -9.45 -8.02
CA VAL A 669 24.75 -8.27 -8.62
C VAL A 669 24.22 -7.31 -7.56
N GLU A 670 23.67 -7.84 -6.45
CA GLU A 670 23.25 -6.99 -5.32
C GLU A 670 24.44 -6.22 -4.71
N ILE A 671 25.59 -6.85 -4.61
CA ILE A 671 26.82 -6.19 -4.11
C ILE A 671 27.35 -5.19 -5.13
N GLU A 672 27.41 -5.55 -6.41
CA GLU A 672 27.84 -4.65 -7.48
C GLU A 672 26.98 -3.38 -7.48
N THR A 673 25.65 -3.52 -7.32
CA THR A 673 24.73 -2.37 -7.22
C THR A 673 25.02 -1.48 -6.01
N GLN A 674 25.38 -2.07 -4.86
CA GLN A 674 25.78 -1.32 -3.66
C GLN A 674 27.12 -0.58 -3.86
N LEU A 675 28.05 -1.17 -4.63
CA LEU A 675 29.37 -0.61 -4.93
C LEU A 675 29.34 0.48 -6.01
N GLU A 676 28.34 0.48 -6.89
CA GLU A 676 28.18 1.50 -7.93
C GLU A 676 28.11 2.91 -7.35
N GLY A 677 27.39 3.09 -6.24
CA GLY A 677 27.31 4.37 -5.50
C GLY A 677 28.67 4.85 -4.98
N LYS A 678 29.65 3.95 -4.87
CA LYS A 678 31.02 4.21 -4.41
C LYS A 678 32.07 4.20 -5.53
N ARG A 679 31.64 4.15 -6.80
CA ARG A 679 32.50 4.10 -8.00
C ARG A 679 33.46 2.90 -8.02
N VAL A 680 33.07 1.78 -7.43
CA VAL A 680 33.85 0.56 -7.38
C VAL A 680 33.20 -0.50 -8.28
N SER A 681 34.03 -1.10 -9.15
CA SER A 681 33.62 -2.22 -10.01
C SER A 681 34.16 -3.53 -9.44
N LEU A 682 33.32 -4.56 -9.38
CA LEU A 682 33.67 -5.90 -8.91
C LEU A 682 33.81 -6.83 -10.13
N GLN A 683 34.91 -7.59 -10.21
CA GLN A 683 35.11 -8.61 -11.22
C GLN A 683 35.47 -9.93 -10.55
N LEU A 684 34.67 -10.97 -10.83
CA LEU A 684 34.95 -12.32 -10.37
C LEU A 684 35.27 -13.22 -11.57
N ASP A 685 36.24 -14.10 -11.40
CA ASP A 685 36.47 -15.17 -12.34
C ASP A 685 35.47 -16.34 -12.14
N ASP A 686 35.38 -17.24 -13.11
CA ASP A 686 34.46 -18.39 -13.05
C ASP A 686 34.84 -19.40 -11.96
N ALA A 687 36.12 -19.44 -11.58
CA ALA A 687 36.62 -20.29 -10.50
C ALA A 687 36.08 -19.81 -9.14
N SER A 688 36.13 -18.48 -8.91
CA SER A 688 35.59 -17.86 -7.69
C SER A 688 34.07 -18.06 -7.55
N ARG A 689 33.34 -17.95 -8.65
CA ARG A 689 31.89 -18.20 -8.66
C ARG A 689 31.57 -19.63 -8.26
N ARG A 690 32.26 -20.61 -8.86
CA ARG A 690 32.10 -22.03 -8.50
C ARG A 690 32.54 -22.33 -7.07
N TRP A 691 33.61 -21.69 -6.61
CA TRP A 691 34.05 -21.85 -5.22
C TRP A 691 32.99 -21.34 -4.23
N ILE A 692 32.38 -20.15 -4.49
CA ILE A 692 31.28 -19.61 -3.68
C ILE A 692 30.06 -20.55 -3.72
N ALA A 693 29.70 -21.06 -4.89
CA ALA A 693 28.60 -21.99 -5.06
C ALA A 693 28.81 -23.29 -4.25
N LYS A 694 30.00 -23.85 -4.32
CA LYS A 694 30.36 -25.08 -3.60
C LYS A 694 30.43 -24.88 -2.09
N THR A 695 31.06 -23.80 -1.63
CA THR A 695 31.24 -23.52 -0.19
C THR A 695 29.95 -22.99 0.45
N GLY A 696 29.14 -22.24 -0.29
CA GLY A 696 27.91 -21.61 0.19
C GLY A 696 26.65 -22.45 0.11
N TYR A 697 26.69 -23.63 -0.47
CA TYR A 697 25.58 -24.56 -0.54
C TYR A 697 25.69 -25.70 0.45
N ASP A 698 24.65 -25.92 1.23
CA ASP A 698 24.47 -27.04 2.12
C ASP A 698 23.19 -27.81 1.78
N PRO A 699 23.21 -29.13 1.55
CA PRO A 699 22.00 -29.89 1.20
C PRO A 699 20.86 -29.77 2.21
N LYS A 700 21.13 -29.45 3.49
CA LYS A 700 20.15 -29.29 4.55
C LYS A 700 19.68 -27.84 4.73
N MET A 701 20.55 -26.86 4.45
CA MET A 701 20.30 -25.44 4.64
C MET A 701 20.08 -24.69 3.33
N GLY A 702 20.22 -25.36 2.18
CA GLY A 702 20.07 -24.78 0.85
C GLY A 702 21.09 -23.68 0.58
N ALA A 703 20.67 -22.62 -0.07
CA ALA A 703 21.51 -21.45 -0.39
C ALA A 703 21.65 -20.45 0.77
N ARG A 704 21.09 -20.72 1.97
CA ARG A 704 21.13 -19.80 3.12
C ARG A 704 22.54 -19.46 3.59
N PRO A 705 23.54 -20.40 3.64
CA PRO A 705 24.90 -20.08 4.03
C PRO A 705 25.66 -19.22 3.00
N MET A 706 25.21 -19.16 1.75
CA MET A 706 25.87 -18.45 0.66
C MET A 706 26.04 -16.95 0.93
N ALA A 707 25.00 -16.31 1.45
CA ALA A 707 25.06 -14.90 1.85
C ALA A 707 26.14 -14.65 2.91
N ARG A 708 26.34 -15.62 3.82
CA ARG A 708 27.37 -15.55 4.85
C ARG A 708 28.77 -15.72 4.27
N VAL A 709 28.95 -16.68 3.36
CA VAL A 709 30.23 -16.88 2.65
C VAL A 709 30.63 -15.61 1.89
N ILE A 710 29.68 -15.02 1.18
CA ILE A 710 29.89 -13.75 0.48
C ILE A 710 30.20 -12.61 1.47
N GLN A 711 29.53 -12.57 2.61
CA GLN A 711 29.80 -11.57 3.64
C GLN A 711 31.21 -11.69 4.22
N GLU A 712 31.64 -12.90 4.53
CA GLU A 712 32.94 -13.15 5.15
C GLU A 712 34.10 -12.97 4.16
N HIS A 713 33.97 -13.46 2.92
CA HIS A 713 35.07 -13.51 1.96
C HIS A 713 35.10 -12.34 0.97
N ILE A 714 33.99 -11.60 0.79
CA ILE A 714 33.92 -10.46 -0.13
C ILE A 714 33.60 -9.18 0.63
N LYS A 715 32.42 -9.09 1.29
CA LYS A 715 31.97 -7.81 1.85
C LYS A 715 32.86 -7.29 2.97
N ARG A 716 33.35 -8.18 3.86
CA ARG A 716 34.17 -7.79 4.99
C ARG A 716 35.57 -7.27 4.59
N PRO A 717 36.34 -7.95 3.75
CA PRO A 717 37.62 -7.41 3.26
C PRO A 717 37.41 -6.13 2.42
N LEU A 718 36.34 -6.10 1.63
CA LEU A 718 36.02 -4.95 0.79
C LEU A 718 35.68 -3.70 1.62
N ALA A 719 35.03 -3.87 2.77
CA ALA A 719 34.67 -2.74 3.65
C ALA A 719 35.91 -2.01 4.18
N GLU A 720 36.97 -2.72 4.52
CA GLU A 720 38.22 -2.10 4.97
C GLU A 720 38.89 -1.31 3.84
N GLU A 721 38.95 -1.87 2.62
CA GLU A 721 39.51 -1.21 1.46
C GLU A 721 38.70 0.01 1.01
N LEU A 722 37.38 -0.01 1.18
CA LEU A 722 36.47 1.10 0.88
C LEU A 722 36.55 2.24 1.90
N LEU A 723 36.86 1.94 3.16
CA LEU A 723 36.91 2.94 4.22
C LEU A 723 38.30 3.53 4.42
N PHE A 724 39.35 2.72 4.30
CA PHE A 724 40.70 3.08 4.71
C PHE A 724 41.78 2.69 3.70
N GLY A 725 41.41 1.93 2.65
CA GLY A 725 42.36 1.37 1.70
C GLY A 725 42.34 2.05 0.31
N LYS A 726 42.66 1.28 -0.72
CA LYS A 726 42.86 1.74 -2.10
C LYS A 726 41.57 2.13 -2.83
N LEU A 727 40.40 1.86 -2.28
CA LEU A 727 39.09 2.05 -2.91
C LEU A 727 38.31 3.24 -2.38
N VAL A 728 38.94 4.10 -1.57
CA VAL A 728 38.28 5.30 -0.98
C VAL A 728 37.73 6.22 -2.09
N ASP A 729 38.47 6.41 -3.18
CA ASP A 729 38.08 7.25 -4.31
C ASP A 729 37.47 6.46 -5.49
N GLY A 730 37.21 5.17 -5.28
CA GLY A 730 36.76 4.25 -6.31
C GLY A 730 37.86 3.34 -6.86
N GLY A 731 37.49 2.38 -7.68
CA GLY A 731 38.47 1.44 -8.24
C GLY A 731 37.87 0.16 -8.81
N LEU A 732 38.76 -0.77 -9.12
CA LEU A 732 38.44 -2.10 -9.61
C LEU A 732 38.88 -3.15 -8.59
N VAL A 733 38.00 -4.06 -8.27
CA VAL A 733 38.28 -5.22 -7.41
C VAL A 733 38.22 -6.48 -8.25
N ARG A 734 39.32 -7.22 -8.30
CA ARG A 734 39.37 -8.56 -8.90
C ARG A 734 39.36 -9.60 -7.81
N VAL A 735 38.45 -10.55 -7.92
CA VAL A 735 38.32 -11.65 -6.96
C VAL A 735 38.77 -12.94 -7.64
N SER A 736 39.73 -13.62 -7.03
CA SER A 736 40.26 -14.91 -7.49
C SER A 736 40.29 -15.92 -6.32
N VAL A 737 40.36 -17.19 -6.64
CA VAL A 737 40.52 -18.27 -5.62
C VAL A 737 41.97 -18.33 -5.17
N LYS A 738 42.22 -18.43 -3.88
CA LYS A 738 43.56 -18.62 -3.33
C LYS A 738 44.15 -19.93 -3.83
N ALA A 739 45.48 -19.99 -3.98
CA ALA A 739 46.18 -21.17 -4.48
C ALA A 739 45.99 -22.45 -3.64
N ASP A 740 45.63 -22.29 -2.37
CA ASP A 740 45.36 -23.38 -1.43
C ASP A 740 43.86 -23.76 -1.32
N ASP A 741 43.03 -23.19 -2.18
CA ASP A 741 41.52 -23.34 -2.19
C ASP A 741 40.84 -23.00 -0.86
N SER A 742 41.55 -22.30 0.06
CA SER A 742 41.05 -21.99 1.40
C SER A 742 40.10 -20.78 1.44
N GLY A 743 40.05 -19.98 0.39
CA GLY A 743 39.26 -18.76 0.36
C GLY A 743 39.41 -17.98 -0.92
N LEU A 744 38.90 -16.73 -0.88
CA LEU A 744 39.02 -15.78 -2.00
C LEU A 744 40.12 -14.77 -1.69
N ASP A 745 40.81 -14.33 -2.73
CA ASP A 745 41.77 -13.24 -2.71
C ASP A 745 41.20 -12.03 -3.48
N LEU A 746 41.38 -10.82 -2.92
CA LEU A 746 40.88 -9.58 -3.48
C LEU A 746 42.04 -8.69 -3.91
N GLU A 747 42.23 -8.53 -5.18
CA GLU A 747 43.17 -7.56 -5.75
C GLU A 747 42.46 -6.23 -5.98
N CYS A 748 42.78 -5.22 -5.18
CA CYS A 748 42.21 -3.89 -5.28
C CYS A 748 43.13 -2.96 -6.11
N VAL A 749 42.60 -2.44 -7.22
CA VAL A 749 43.29 -1.49 -8.10
C VAL A 749 42.56 -0.15 -8.01
N SER A 750 43.27 0.88 -7.50
CA SER A 750 42.73 2.26 -7.50
C SER A 750 42.65 2.80 -8.93
N VAL A 751 41.62 3.61 -9.21
CA VAL A 751 41.62 4.44 -10.42
C VAL A 751 42.75 5.46 -10.25
N PRO A 752 43.66 5.66 -11.23
CA PRO A 752 44.64 6.74 -11.16
C PRO A 752 43.87 8.05 -10.97
N SER A 753 44.16 8.77 -9.89
CA SER A 753 43.70 10.14 -9.74
C SER A 753 44.25 10.91 -10.92
N GLU A 754 43.42 11.51 -11.77
CA GLU A 754 43.87 12.53 -12.70
C GLU A 754 44.49 13.64 -11.84
N GLU A 755 45.80 13.76 -11.91
CA GLU A 755 46.50 14.91 -11.35
C GLU A 755 45.88 16.17 -11.98
N PRO A 756 45.52 17.19 -11.19
CA PRO A 756 45.09 18.45 -11.78
C PRO A 756 46.24 18.98 -12.64
N VAL A 757 46.00 19.04 -13.94
CA VAL A 757 46.91 19.74 -14.87
C VAL A 757 46.96 21.18 -14.39
N THR A 758 48.01 21.51 -13.64
CA THR A 758 48.37 22.88 -13.34
C THR A 758 48.83 23.52 -14.65
N ALA A 759 47.98 24.40 -15.19
CA ALA A 759 48.34 25.36 -16.24
C ALA A 759 48.65 26.70 -15.59
#